data_aed338556caf8acc32e3e652a28779ee
#
_entry.id   aed338556caf8acc32e3e652a28779ee
#
_cell.length_a   1.000
_cell.length_b   1.000
_cell.length_c   1.000
_cell.angle_alpha   90.00
_cell.angle_beta   90.00
_cell.angle_gamma   90.00
#
_symmetry.space_group_name_H-M   'P 1'
#
loop_
_entity.id
_entity.type
_entity.pdbx_description
1 polymer ?
#
loop_
_entity_poly.entity_id
_entity_poly.type
_entity_poly.pdbx_seq_one_letter_code
_entity_poly.pdbx_strand_id
1 'polypeptide(L)'
;MLMKNFLLILLYFINNVLVLSAQGTPGKWGDQGNGTYINPILNADYSDPDVIRVRDKYYMIASDFHFLGMQVLESSDMINWKLISQIYHHFDFPGWDNNQQYAGGSWAPSIRYHDNKFWVFFCTPKEGLFMSNAVNPSGPWSPLHLVKKVEKWEDPCPFWDEDGQAYLGRSRHGAGPIIIHKMSADGTRLLDEGMTVYTGPVAEGTKIFKKDGYYYLSIPEGGVGTGWQTILRSKNIYGPYEKKVVLEQGSTTINGPHQGAIVDTPDDQWAFFHFQHHHALGRVVHLQPMHWENDWPVIGVDFDRNGIGEPVYVCQKPIESKTIFAPQTDDDFSTPNLSLQWQFNHNPTDHAWSLSAHPGSLTLKALKSSTFRLARNTLTQKIMGNISEATIAMDFTEIVDGQRCGLACMGKINNVLGIKMEKGQKYLYTSNDTTEISTTFPNGNQIYLRVSIDITNQKFQYFYSTDNIRFIPYGTSFFIPFGFWKGARIALYCYNKEQEAGAASFQWFKYKHDGPQNKIDNAAEQIISNIARTSFPHKKIKVICPDSASNQKGHSRQLIQRAIDSCSLAGGGHVIISKGIYYLKGNLVLKSDVNLHLEKDAYLLFSGKADDFLPEVWTRWEGTELYGHSPMIYAKHATNIAITGQGTIDAQGGREFASWSQIEVSDRNRLRKMGEKLIPVTERIFGKGTILRPSCIQFMGCSRILVEGITIKNSPFWTIHPVYCDNVIVRSITIDSHYPNNDGCDPESTSNVLIEKCIFRTGDDAIAIKAPARRR
;
A
#
# COMPACT_ATOMS: atom_id res chain seq x y z
N MET A 1 -43.91 -38.59 9.12
CA MET A 1 -42.89 -38.67 8.08
C MET A 1 -42.59 -37.30 7.41
N LEU A 2 -43.48 -36.35 7.49
CA LEU A 2 -43.30 -34.98 6.92
C LEU A 2 -42.49 -33.99 7.80
N MET A 3 -42.41 -34.21 9.11
CA MET A 3 -41.65 -33.33 10.02
C MET A 3 -40.13 -33.55 10.03
N LYS A 4 -39.65 -34.75 9.65
CA LYS A 4 -38.19 -35.02 9.56
C LYS A 4 -37.54 -34.38 8.33
N ASN A 5 -38.25 -34.21 7.24
CA ASN A 5 -37.72 -33.62 6.02
C ASN A 5 -37.63 -32.08 6.09
N PHE A 6 -38.46 -31.45 6.93
CA PHE A 6 -38.39 -29.99 7.15
C PHE A 6 -37.20 -29.58 8.00
N LEU A 7 -36.79 -30.45 8.93
CA LEU A 7 -35.61 -30.18 9.77
C LEU A 7 -34.29 -30.39 8.99
N LEU A 8 -34.27 -31.31 8.03
CA LEU A 8 -33.08 -31.50 7.15
C LEU A 8 -32.90 -30.39 6.12
N ILE A 9 -33.98 -29.82 5.62
CA ILE A 9 -33.90 -28.66 4.70
C ILE A 9 -33.50 -27.41 5.47
N LEU A 10 -33.94 -27.23 6.72
CA LEU A 10 -33.51 -26.09 7.56
C LEU A 10 -32.06 -26.22 8.03
N LEU A 11 -31.53 -27.42 8.25
CA LEU A 11 -30.13 -27.68 8.56
C LEU A 11 -29.22 -27.53 7.31
N TYR A 12 -29.74 -27.78 6.10
CA TYR A 12 -28.99 -27.52 4.87
C TYR A 12 -28.91 -26.01 4.53
N PHE A 13 -29.93 -25.23 4.93
CA PHE A 13 -29.91 -23.77 4.80
C PHE A 13 -29.08 -23.07 5.90
N ILE A 14 -28.89 -23.68 7.07
CA ILE A 14 -28.11 -23.10 8.18
C ILE A 14 -26.60 -23.36 8.02
N ASN A 15 -26.20 -24.42 7.29
CA ASN A 15 -24.79 -24.66 6.96
C ASN A 15 -24.28 -23.89 5.72
N ASN A 16 -25.16 -23.17 5.01
CA ASN A 16 -24.78 -22.17 4.01
C ASN A 16 -24.78 -20.74 4.56
N VAL A 17 -24.63 -20.56 5.87
CA VAL A 17 -24.19 -19.28 6.41
C VAL A 17 -22.72 -19.12 6.03
N LEU A 18 -22.53 -18.64 4.80
CA LEU A 18 -21.65 -17.57 4.43
C LEU A 18 -20.39 -17.47 5.33
N VAL A 19 -19.40 -18.29 5.02
CA VAL A 19 -18.06 -17.72 4.94
C VAL A 19 -18.16 -16.67 3.82
N LEU A 20 -18.49 -15.44 4.18
CA LEU A 20 -18.22 -14.26 3.39
C LEU A 20 -16.68 -14.17 3.33
N SER A 21 -16.08 -14.99 2.47
CA SER A 21 -14.74 -14.69 2.00
C SER A 21 -14.84 -13.30 1.39
N ALA A 22 -13.96 -12.41 1.83
CA ALA A 22 -13.84 -11.08 1.30
C ALA A 22 -13.47 -11.17 -0.18
N GLN A 23 -14.48 -11.27 -1.01
CA GLN A 23 -14.36 -11.13 -2.45
C GLN A 23 -14.36 -9.65 -2.76
N GLY A 24 -13.38 -9.17 -3.51
CA GLY A 24 -13.41 -7.87 -4.12
C GLY A 24 -14.61 -7.70 -5.05
N THR A 25 -14.79 -6.54 -5.62
CA THR A 25 -15.79 -6.27 -6.64
C THR A 25 -15.16 -6.25 -8.02
N PRO A 26 -15.76 -6.92 -9.03
CA PRO A 26 -15.28 -6.83 -10.41
C PRO A 26 -15.43 -5.40 -10.94
N GLY A 27 -14.55 -5.06 -11.89
CA GLY A 27 -14.60 -3.82 -12.63
C GLY A 27 -14.92 -4.05 -14.10
N LYS A 28 -14.58 -3.06 -14.94
CA LYS A 28 -14.76 -3.14 -16.41
C LYS A 28 -13.68 -3.96 -17.12
N TRP A 29 -12.62 -4.35 -16.42
CA TRP A 29 -11.50 -5.16 -16.89
C TRP A 29 -10.99 -6.07 -15.76
N GLY A 30 -10.11 -7.02 -16.08
CA GLY A 30 -9.56 -7.95 -15.10
C GLY A 30 -10.57 -9.00 -14.61
N ASP A 31 -10.42 -9.46 -13.40
CA ASP A 31 -11.24 -10.51 -12.79
C ASP A 31 -12.71 -10.10 -12.64
N GLN A 32 -13.64 -10.93 -13.11
CA GLN A 32 -15.09 -10.68 -13.07
C GLN A 32 -15.79 -11.38 -11.89
N GLY A 33 -15.06 -12.13 -11.06
CA GLY A 33 -15.61 -12.80 -9.87
C GLY A 33 -16.57 -13.96 -10.14
N ASN A 34 -16.77 -14.31 -11.39
CA ASN A 34 -17.68 -15.37 -11.85
C ASN A 34 -16.93 -16.52 -12.56
N GLY A 35 -15.59 -16.60 -12.40
CA GLY A 35 -14.74 -17.55 -13.08
C GLY A 35 -14.21 -17.06 -14.44
N THR A 36 -14.57 -15.84 -14.87
CA THR A 36 -14.05 -15.23 -16.11
C THR A 36 -13.20 -13.99 -15.83
N TYR A 37 -12.44 -13.57 -16.83
CA TYR A 37 -11.75 -12.29 -16.85
C TYR A 37 -12.02 -11.54 -18.16
N ILE A 38 -11.85 -10.22 -18.12
CA ILE A 38 -11.92 -9.32 -19.28
C ILE A 38 -10.52 -8.73 -19.51
N ASN A 39 -10.02 -8.86 -20.74
CA ASN A 39 -8.78 -8.22 -21.18
C ASN A 39 -8.96 -6.69 -21.37
N PRO A 40 -7.94 -5.88 -21.05
CA PRO A 40 -6.66 -6.28 -20.46
C PRO A 40 -6.81 -6.75 -19.00
N ILE A 41 -5.97 -7.69 -18.57
CA ILE A 41 -5.95 -8.13 -17.17
C ILE A 41 -5.29 -7.11 -16.24
N LEU A 42 -4.38 -6.29 -16.77
CA LEU A 42 -3.80 -5.12 -16.11
C LEU A 42 -3.96 -3.91 -17.04
N ASN A 43 -4.92 -3.07 -16.74
CA ASN A 43 -5.20 -1.87 -17.53
C ASN A 43 -4.37 -0.68 -17.05
N ALA A 44 -3.04 -0.83 -17.12
CA ALA A 44 -2.01 0.12 -16.75
C ALA A 44 -0.73 -0.15 -17.56
N ASP A 45 0.20 0.80 -17.58
CA ASP A 45 1.45 0.72 -18.37
C ASP A 45 2.46 -0.26 -17.78
N TYR A 46 2.38 -1.51 -18.21
CA TYR A 46 3.37 -2.56 -17.96
C TYR A 46 3.96 -3.02 -19.29
N SER A 47 4.80 -2.16 -19.89
CA SER A 47 5.42 -2.39 -21.20
C SER A 47 6.30 -3.64 -21.22
N ASP A 48 6.27 -4.39 -22.33
CA ASP A 48 7.15 -5.51 -22.59
C ASP A 48 7.15 -6.54 -21.43
N PRO A 49 5.96 -7.05 -21.01
CA PRO A 49 5.87 -7.89 -19.83
C PRO A 49 6.58 -9.24 -20.04
N ASP A 50 7.35 -9.67 -19.05
CA ASP A 50 7.88 -11.03 -18.99
C ASP A 50 7.38 -11.70 -17.71
N VAL A 51 6.92 -12.94 -17.84
CA VAL A 51 6.27 -13.70 -16.77
C VAL A 51 6.86 -15.09 -16.68
N ILE A 52 7.09 -15.55 -15.45
CA ILE A 52 7.46 -16.93 -15.17
C ILE A 52 6.57 -17.55 -14.11
N ARG A 53 6.39 -18.85 -14.15
CA ARG A 53 5.84 -19.65 -13.06
C ARG A 53 6.96 -20.23 -12.21
N VAL A 54 6.85 -20.09 -10.89
CA VAL A 54 7.70 -20.80 -9.93
C VAL A 54 6.79 -21.47 -8.91
N ARG A 55 6.69 -22.79 -8.98
CA ARG A 55 5.73 -23.60 -8.20
C ARG A 55 4.28 -23.22 -8.51
N ASP A 56 3.57 -22.67 -7.53
CA ASP A 56 2.16 -22.24 -7.58
C ASP A 56 1.99 -20.72 -7.75
N LYS A 57 3.06 -20.00 -8.06
CA LYS A 57 3.08 -18.54 -8.19
C LYS A 57 3.62 -18.09 -9.55
N TYR A 58 3.13 -16.95 -9.98
CA TYR A 58 3.56 -16.24 -11.17
C TYR A 58 4.22 -14.92 -10.79
N TYR A 59 5.31 -14.61 -11.48
CA TYR A 59 6.09 -13.39 -11.25
C TYR A 59 6.26 -12.65 -12.56
N MET A 60 5.92 -11.36 -12.56
CA MET A 60 5.98 -10.48 -13.73
C MET A 60 6.88 -9.30 -13.47
N ILE A 61 7.66 -8.92 -14.49
CA ILE A 61 8.40 -7.66 -14.59
C ILE A 61 8.06 -6.98 -15.91
N ALA A 62 8.35 -5.67 -16.00
CA ALA A 62 8.09 -4.88 -17.19
C ALA A 62 9.14 -3.79 -17.36
N SER A 63 9.23 -3.20 -18.55
CA SER A 63 10.07 -2.02 -18.80
C SER A 63 9.57 -0.83 -17.99
N ASP A 64 10.48 -0.11 -17.35
CA ASP A 64 10.16 1.13 -16.63
C ASP A 64 10.87 2.37 -17.23
N PHE A 65 11.80 2.14 -18.15
CA PHE A 65 12.56 3.20 -18.85
C PHE A 65 13.20 4.16 -17.82
N HIS A 66 12.89 5.45 -17.91
CA HIS A 66 13.47 6.45 -17.02
C HIS A 66 12.82 6.54 -15.61
N PHE A 67 11.78 5.76 -15.34
CA PHE A 67 11.25 5.64 -13.99
C PHE A 67 12.01 4.54 -13.23
N LEU A 68 12.36 4.83 -11.98
CA LEU A 68 13.19 3.89 -11.20
C LEU A 68 12.37 2.78 -10.55
N GLY A 69 13.03 1.64 -10.37
CA GLY A 69 12.54 0.53 -9.57
C GLY A 69 12.50 -0.80 -10.29
N MET A 70 11.95 -0.88 -11.49
CA MET A 70 11.54 -2.12 -12.15
C MET A 70 10.73 -2.99 -11.19
N GLN A 71 9.43 -2.74 -11.18
CA GLN A 71 8.49 -3.37 -10.24
C GLN A 71 8.37 -4.87 -10.51
N VAL A 72 8.39 -5.67 -9.45
CA VAL A 72 8.09 -7.10 -9.48
C VAL A 72 6.67 -7.31 -8.98
N LEU A 73 5.86 -8.00 -9.77
CA LEU A 73 4.49 -8.36 -9.42
C LEU A 73 4.39 -9.87 -9.18
N GLU A 74 3.52 -10.27 -8.25
CA GLU A 74 3.20 -11.66 -7.95
C GLU A 74 1.70 -11.91 -8.17
N SER A 75 1.37 -13.06 -8.74
CA SER A 75 0.00 -13.57 -8.84
C SER A 75 -0.05 -15.05 -8.50
N SER A 76 -1.21 -15.54 -8.04
CA SER A 76 -1.49 -16.98 -7.90
C SER A 76 -2.45 -17.50 -8.96
N ASP A 77 -2.99 -16.63 -9.82
CA ASP A 77 -4.03 -16.99 -10.79
C ASP A 77 -3.83 -16.34 -12.17
N MET A 78 -2.72 -15.61 -12.37
CA MET A 78 -2.38 -14.88 -13.60
C MET A 78 -3.24 -13.63 -13.86
N ILE A 79 -4.30 -13.39 -13.08
CA ILE A 79 -5.26 -12.29 -13.32
C ILE A 79 -5.11 -11.21 -12.24
N ASN A 80 -5.03 -11.62 -10.98
CA ASN A 80 -4.92 -10.72 -9.83
C ASN A 80 -3.45 -10.54 -9.44
N TRP A 81 -2.90 -9.34 -9.62
CA TRP A 81 -1.49 -9.02 -9.44
C TRP A 81 -1.26 -8.05 -8.30
N LYS A 82 -0.26 -8.32 -7.46
CA LYS A 82 0.21 -7.41 -6.40
C LYS A 82 1.69 -7.07 -6.59
N LEU A 83 2.05 -5.85 -6.26
CA LEU A 83 3.45 -5.41 -6.19
C LEU A 83 4.12 -6.03 -4.97
N ILE A 84 5.31 -6.60 -5.14
CA ILE A 84 6.04 -7.27 -4.05
C ILE A 84 7.45 -6.73 -3.81
N SER A 85 8.08 -6.12 -4.83
CA SER A 85 9.39 -5.48 -4.69
C SER A 85 9.72 -4.56 -5.86
N GLN A 86 10.85 -3.89 -5.76
CA GLN A 86 11.53 -3.17 -6.83
C GLN A 86 12.98 -3.67 -6.90
N ILE A 87 13.55 -3.78 -8.11
CA ILE A 87 14.85 -4.43 -8.33
C ILE A 87 16.01 -3.48 -8.02
N TYR A 88 15.86 -2.20 -8.33
CA TYR A 88 16.87 -1.18 -8.08
C TYR A 88 16.22 0.15 -7.73
N HIS A 89 16.97 1.04 -7.07
CA HIS A 89 16.47 2.36 -6.64
C HIS A 89 17.29 3.52 -7.18
N HIS A 90 18.39 3.24 -7.87
CA HIS A 90 19.33 4.24 -8.37
C HIS A 90 20.11 3.70 -9.57
N PHE A 91 20.47 4.59 -10.50
CA PHE A 91 21.42 4.34 -11.56
C PHE A 91 22.66 5.22 -11.40
N ASP A 92 23.82 4.61 -11.19
CA ASP A 92 25.11 5.30 -11.02
C ASP A 92 25.74 5.71 -12.35
N PHE A 93 24.95 6.31 -13.25
CA PHE A 93 25.39 6.70 -14.59
C PHE A 93 25.26 8.20 -14.83
N PRO A 94 26.12 8.79 -15.69
CA PRO A 94 26.02 10.21 -16.03
C PRO A 94 24.64 10.61 -16.58
N GLY A 95 24.11 11.71 -16.10
CA GLY A 95 22.85 12.28 -16.58
C GLY A 95 21.59 11.78 -15.89
N TRP A 96 21.70 10.80 -14.96
CA TRP A 96 20.55 10.31 -14.18
C TRP A 96 20.19 11.23 -13.02
N ASP A 97 21.17 12.02 -12.52
CA ASP A 97 20.97 12.98 -11.43
C ASP A 97 20.41 14.34 -11.88
N ASN A 98 20.17 14.56 -13.16
CA ASN A 98 19.69 15.82 -13.70
C ASN A 98 18.44 15.70 -14.59
N ASN A 99 17.74 14.57 -14.51
CA ASN A 99 16.50 14.28 -15.23
C ASN A 99 16.60 14.45 -16.76
N GLN A 100 17.69 14.01 -17.39
CA GLN A 100 17.91 14.14 -18.83
C GLN A 100 17.86 12.84 -19.62
N GLN A 101 17.67 11.69 -18.96
CA GLN A 101 17.71 10.36 -19.59
C GLN A 101 16.31 9.84 -19.98
N TYR A 102 15.44 10.72 -20.51
CA TYR A 102 14.13 10.29 -21.00
C TYR A 102 14.26 9.24 -22.10
N ALA A 103 13.39 8.20 -22.05
CA ALA A 103 13.50 6.97 -22.83
C ALA A 103 14.78 6.13 -22.56
N GLY A 104 15.61 6.51 -21.60
CA GLY A 104 16.73 5.69 -21.11
C GLY A 104 16.27 4.61 -20.10
N GLY A 105 17.21 4.04 -19.34
CA GLY A 105 16.93 3.07 -18.28
C GLY A 105 16.58 1.67 -18.78
N SER A 106 15.69 0.98 -18.06
CA SER A 106 15.41 -0.44 -18.31
C SER A 106 14.49 -0.67 -19.50
N TRP A 107 14.98 -1.45 -20.48
CA TRP A 107 14.27 -1.83 -21.68
C TRP A 107 14.00 -3.34 -21.69
N ALA A 108 12.78 -3.76 -22.00
CA ALA A 108 12.27 -5.10 -22.23
C ALA A 108 13.02 -6.20 -21.42
N PRO A 109 12.84 -6.24 -20.10
CA PRO A 109 13.57 -7.14 -19.23
C PRO A 109 13.10 -8.59 -19.41
N SER A 110 13.93 -9.53 -18.94
CA SER A 110 13.52 -10.92 -18.76
C SER A 110 13.75 -11.36 -17.33
N ILE A 111 12.77 -12.10 -16.77
CA ILE A 111 12.87 -12.78 -15.49
C ILE A 111 12.98 -14.29 -15.71
N ARG A 112 13.87 -14.96 -14.98
CA ARG A 112 14.05 -16.43 -15.03
C ARG A 112 14.27 -16.95 -13.62
N TYR A 113 13.99 -18.23 -13.43
CA TYR A 113 14.29 -18.95 -12.19
C TYR A 113 15.25 -20.09 -12.49
N HIS A 114 16.45 -20.01 -11.93
CA HIS A 114 17.51 -20.98 -12.11
C HIS A 114 18.34 -21.09 -10.83
N ASP A 115 18.76 -22.30 -10.47
CA ASP A 115 19.58 -22.59 -9.29
C ASP A 115 19.03 -21.94 -8.00
N ASN A 116 17.73 -22.11 -7.76
CA ASN A 116 16.98 -21.57 -6.61
C ASN A 116 17.05 -20.05 -6.45
N LYS A 117 17.27 -19.32 -7.54
CA LYS A 117 17.29 -17.86 -7.58
C LYS A 117 16.42 -17.32 -8.72
N PHE A 118 15.86 -16.17 -8.50
CA PHE A 118 15.29 -15.33 -9.55
C PHE A 118 16.41 -14.51 -10.18
N TRP A 119 16.42 -14.44 -11.50
CA TRP A 119 17.39 -13.73 -12.31
C TRP A 119 16.66 -12.74 -13.19
N VAL A 120 17.14 -11.50 -13.22
CA VAL A 120 16.58 -10.45 -14.09
C VAL A 120 17.72 -9.92 -14.96
N PHE A 121 17.46 -9.86 -16.27
CA PHE A 121 18.34 -9.25 -17.25
C PHE A 121 17.60 -8.14 -17.98
N PHE A 122 18.26 -7.04 -18.22
CA PHE A 122 17.72 -5.93 -19.01
C PHE A 122 18.84 -5.14 -19.68
N CYS A 123 18.50 -4.43 -20.74
CA CYS A 123 19.41 -3.47 -21.37
C CYS A 123 19.03 -2.05 -21.05
N THR A 124 20.03 -1.17 -21.03
CA THR A 124 19.85 0.26 -21.16
C THR A 124 20.42 0.70 -22.52
N PRO A 125 19.86 1.74 -23.18
CA PRO A 125 20.26 2.08 -24.54
C PRO A 125 21.70 2.57 -24.68
N LYS A 126 22.31 3.07 -23.61
CA LYS A 126 23.64 3.70 -23.62
C LYS A 126 24.70 2.94 -22.82
N GLU A 127 24.30 2.36 -21.69
CA GLU A 127 25.27 1.79 -20.75
C GLU A 127 25.52 0.31 -20.98
N GLY A 128 24.47 -0.46 -21.32
CA GLY A 128 24.66 -1.86 -21.72
C GLY A 128 23.68 -2.88 -21.17
N LEU A 129 24.15 -4.10 -21.06
CA LEU A 129 23.43 -5.26 -20.53
C LEU A 129 23.71 -5.41 -19.05
N PHE A 130 22.65 -5.44 -18.26
CA PHE A 130 22.68 -5.59 -16.80
C PHE A 130 21.99 -6.85 -16.34
N MET A 131 22.39 -7.35 -15.17
CA MET A 131 21.66 -8.37 -14.44
C MET A 131 21.59 -8.08 -12.95
N SER A 132 20.58 -8.65 -12.30
CA SER A 132 20.43 -8.76 -10.86
C SER A 132 19.79 -10.09 -10.50
N ASN A 133 20.01 -10.59 -9.29
CA ASN A 133 19.37 -11.81 -8.82
C ASN A 133 18.93 -11.72 -7.34
N ALA A 134 17.98 -12.58 -6.96
CA ALA A 134 17.50 -12.71 -5.59
C ALA A 134 17.05 -14.15 -5.31
N VAL A 135 17.24 -14.61 -4.07
CA VAL A 135 16.66 -15.88 -3.62
C VAL A 135 15.15 -15.75 -3.40
N ASN A 136 14.72 -14.59 -2.93
CA ASN A 136 13.31 -14.27 -2.73
C ASN A 136 12.87 -13.16 -3.70
N PRO A 137 11.79 -13.31 -4.44
CA PRO A 137 11.33 -12.29 -5.39
C PRO A 137 10.87 -10.97 -4.71
N SER A 138 10.61 -11.01 -3.39
CA SER A 138 10.41 -9.80 -2.58
C SER A 138 11.72 -9.10 -2.20
N GLY A 139 12.86 -9.62 -2.64
CA GLY A 139 14.21 -9.09 -2.34
C GLY A 139 14.83 -9.65 -1.06
N PRO A 140 15.98 -9.13 -0.62
CA PRO A 140 16.71 -8.10 -1.34
C PRO A 140 17.29 -8.62 -2.67
N TRP A 141 17.26 -7.77 -3.70
CA TRP A 141 17.91 -8.00 -4.98
C TRP A 141 19.39 -7.64 -4.90
N SER A 142 20.25 -8.38 -5.62
CA SER A 142 21.66 -8.05 -5.69
C SER A 142 21.88 -6.69 -6.36
N PRO A 143 22.96 -5.97 -6.06
CA PRO A 143 23.34 -4.78 -6.83
C PRO A 143 23.39 -5.09 -8.34
N LEU A 144 23.06 -4.12 -9.17
CA LEU A 144 23.12 -4.27 -10.62
C LEU A 144 24.54 -4.61 -11.06
N HIS A 145 24.68 -5.72 -11.81
CA HIS A 145 25.93 -6.14 -12.41
C HIS A 145 25.92 -5.82 -13.91
N LEU A 146 26.91 -5.09 -14.39
CA LEU A 146 27.11 -4.80 -15.82
C LEU A 146 27.77 -6.01 -16.50
N VAL A 147 26.97 -6.82 -17.21
CA VAL A 147 27.40 -8.01 -17.93
C VAL A 147 28.22 -7.64 -19.17
N LYS A 148 27.80 -6.65 -19.91
CA LYS A 148 28.49 -6.15 -21.12
C LYS A 148 28.24 -4.65 -21.28
N LYS A 149 29.28 -3.84 -21.35
CA LYS A 149 29.22 -2.45 -21.78
C LYS A 149 29.02 -2.38 -23.28
N VAL A 150 27.86 -1.91 -23.71
CA VAL A 150 27.47 -1.87 -25.13
C VAL A 150 26.26 -0.96 -25.31
N GLU A 151 26.19 -0.26 -26.43
CA GLU A 151 25.05 0.58 -26.76
C GLU A 151 24.07 -0.15 -27.68
N LYS A 152 22.78 0.24 -27.58
CA LYS A 152 21.72 -0.17 -28.50
C LYS A 152 21.45 -1.69 -28.55
N TRP A 153 21.69 -2.39 -27.46
CA TRP A 153 21.16 -3.74 -27.28
C TRP A 153 19.79 -3.65 -26.61
N GLU A 154 18.92 -4.62 -26.93
CA GLU A 154 17.59 -4.72 -26.35
C GLU A 154 17.15 -6.18 -26.19
N ASP A 155 16.10 -6.39 -25.39
CA ASP A 155 15.35 -7.64 -25.21
C ASP A 155 16.21 -8.83 -24.77
N PRO A 156 17.08 -8.72 -23.75
CA PRO A 156 17.94 -9.82 -23.34
C PRO A 156 17.13 -10.93 -22.65
N CYS A 157 17.33 -12.17 -23.05
CA CYS A 157 16.73 -13.34 -22.42
C CYS A 157 17.78 -14.37 -22.08
N PRO A 158 18.11 -14.59 -20.79
CA PRO A 158 18.99 -15.66 -20.38
C PRO A 158 18.27 -17.02 -20.46
N PHE A 159 19.04 -18.05 -20.79
CA PHE A 159 18.57 -19.44 -20.84
C PHE A 159 19.68 -20.34 -20.35
N TRP A 160 19.39 -21.22 -19.40
CA TRP A 160 20.28 -22.29 -18.92
C TRP A 160 19.75 -23.61 -19.42
N ASP A 161 20.58 -24.30 -20.21
CA ASP A 161 20.21 -25.60 -20.76
C ASP A 161 20.53 -26.75 -19.78
N GLU A 162 19.96 -27.91 -20.03
CA GLU A 162 20.09 -29.12 -19.22
C GLU A 162 21.53 -29.67 -19.20
N ASP A 163 22.31 -29.34 -20.19
CA ASP A 163 23.74 -29.73 -20.29
C ASP A 163 24.67 -28.81 -19.45
N GLY A 164 24.10 -27.81 -18.78
CA GLY A 164 24.81 -26.82 -17.95
C GLY A 164 25.37 -25.63 -18.73
N GLN A 165 25.22 -25.58 -20.06
CA GLN A 165 25.60 -24.41 -20.85
C GLN A 165 24.52 -23.32 -20.72
N ALA A 166 24.94 -22.10 -20.44
CA ALA A 166 24.06 -20.94 -20.44
C ALA A 166 24.18 -20.13 -21.73
N TYR A 167 23.08 -19.52 -22.13
CA TYR A 167 22.95 -18.70 -23.32
C TYR A 167 22.23 -17.40 -23.00
N LEU A 168 22.43 -16.41 -23.88
CA LEU A 168 21.67 -15.14 -23.87
C LEU A 168 21.17 -14.83 -25.27
N GLY A 169 19.86 -14.80 -25.46
CA GLY A 169 19.24 -14.26 -26.68
C GLY A 169 19.03 -12.78 -26.57
N ARG A 170 19.10 -12.05 -27.67
CA ARG A 170 18.82 -10.60 -27.71
C ARG A 170 18.52 -10.09 -29.11
N SER A 171 18.04 -8.85 -29.19
CA SER A 171 17.95 -8.06 -30.43
C SER A 171 18.83 -6.79 -30.35
N ARG A 172 18.66 -5.89 -31.31
CA ARG A 172 19.28 -4.56 -31.37
C ARG A 172 18.19 -3.49 -31.51
N HIS A 173 18.44 -2.34 -30.93
CA HIS A 173 17.59 -1.17 -31.04
C HIS A 173 17.21 -0.85 -32.50
N GLY A 174 15.91 -0.77 -32.72
CA GLY A 174 15.33 -0.65 -34.04
C GLY A 174 14.99 -1.98 -34.71
N ALA A 175 14.94 -3.04 -33.89
CA ALA A 175 14.53 -4.40 -34.18
C ALA A 175 15.44 -5.21 -35.10
N GLY A 176 15.88 -6.36 -34.63
CA GLY A 176 16.67 -7.37 -35.32
C GLY A 176 18.13 -7.05 -35.56
N PRO A 177 18.96 -8.04 -35.92
CA PRO A 177 18.66 -9.47 -35.95
C PRO A 177 18.56 -10.10 -34.57
N ILE A 178 18.00 -11.31 -34.45
CA ILE A 178 18.04 -12.12 -33.25
C ILE A 178 19.39 -12.80 -33.15
N ILE A 179 20.06 -12.59 -32.03
CA ILE A 179 21.43 -13.06 -31.79
C ILE A 179 21.45 -13.87 -30.50
N ILE A 180 22.11 -15.03 -30.51
CA ILE A 180 22.32 -15.87 -29.35
C ILE A 180 23.83 -15.91 -29.02
N HIS A 181 24.14 -15.60 -27.76
CA HIS A 181 25.46 -15.67 -27.17
C HIS A 181 25.59 -16.89 -26.27
N LYS A 182 26.76 -17.43 -26.13
CA LYS A 182 27.14 -18.25 -24.96
C LYS A 182 27.36 -17.34 -23.77
N MET A 183 26.86 -17.76 -22.63
CA MET A 183 26.93 -17.01 -21.37
C MET A 183 27.62 -17.90 -20.31
N SER A 184 28.32 -17.31 -19.36
CA SER A 184 28.81 -18.03 -18.19
C SER A 184 27.64 -18.55 -17.35
N ALA A 185 27.80 -19.70 -16.71
CA ALA A 185 26.73 -20.32 -15.90
C ALA A 185 26.22 -19.41 -14.76
N ASP A 186 27.11 -18.55 -14.22
CA ASP A 186 26.77 -17.54 -13.21
C ASP A 186 26.16 -16.26 -13.77
N GLY A 187 25.86 -16.19 -15.07
CA GLY A 187 25.19 -15.07 -15.72
C GLY A 187 26.00 -13.76 -15.79
N THR A 188 27.27 -13.76 -15.32
CA THR A 188 28.02 -12.50 -15.11
C THR A 188 28.73 -12.00 -16.36
N ARG A 189 28.89 -12.82 -17.40
CA ARG A 189 29.61 -12.45 -18.62
C ARG A 189 29.17 -13.25 -19.84
N LEU A 190 29.34 -12.67 -21.03
CA LEU A 190 29.21 -13.35 -22.30
C LEU A 190 30.55 -13.97 -22.68
N LEU A 191 30.53 -15.15 -23.30
CA LEU A 191 31.72 -15.96 -23.62
C LEU A 191 32.10 -15.89 -25.09
N ASP A 192 31.26 -15.25 -25.93
CA ASP A 192 31.48 -15.10 -27.37
C ASP A 192 30.89 -13.76 -27.87
N GLU A 193 31.06 -13.49 -29.17
CA GLU A 193 30.48 -12.31 -29.82
C GLU A 193 29.00 -12.52 -30.28
N GLY A 194 28.47 -13.72 -30.10
CA GLY A 194 27.13 -14.11 -30.49
C GLY A 194 26.94 -14.47 -31.95
N MET A 195 25.95 -15.33 -32.19
CA MET A 195 25.61 -15.80 -33.53
C MET A 195 24.22 -15.29 -33.92
N THR A 196 24.11 -14.69 -35.09
CA THR A 196 22.82 -14.34 -35.71
C THR A 196 22.09 -15.62 -36.08
N VAL A 197 20.91 -15.83 -35.50
CA VAL A 197 20.09 -17.04 -35.74
C VAL A 197 18.85 -16.74 -36.58
N TYR A 198 18.39 -15.48 -36.59
CA TYR A 198 17.22 -15.08 -37.37
C TYR A 198 17.26 -13.59 -37.73
N THR A 199 16.71 -13.28 -38.90
CA THR A 199 16.42 -11.93 -39.34
C THR A 199 15.00 -11.88 -39.91
N GLY A 200 14.15 -11.02 -39.39
CA GLY A 200 12.76 -10.87 -39.78
C GLY A 200 12.30 -9.42 -39.80
N PRO A 201 11.07 -9.15 -40.24
CA PRO A 201 10.54 -7.79 -40.31
C PRO A 201 10.25 -7.25 -38.89
N VAL A 202 11.09 -6.32 -38.42
CA VAL A 202 10.99 -5.75 -37.05
C VAL A 202 11.00 -6.87 -35.99
N ALA A 203 11.93 -7.83 -36.10
CA ALA A 203 12.05 -8.95 -35.16
C ALA A 203 12.80 -8.49 -33.89
N GLU A 204 12.17 -8.66 -32.73
CA GLU A 204 12.67 -8.20 -31.44
C GLU A 204 12.15 -9.09 -30.28
N GLY A 205 12.20 -8.66 -29.02
CA GLY A 205 11.46 -9.20 -27.86
C GLY A 205 11.74 -10.67 -27.54
N THR A 206 12.94 -11.16 -27.82
CA THR A 206 13.29 -12.59 -27.80
C THR A 206 13.08 -13.22 -26.43
N LYS A 207 12.28 -14.31 -26.38
CA LYS A 207 12.17 -15.20 -25.20
C LYS A 207 12.55 -16.62 -25.61
N ILE A 208 13.46 -17.24 -24.84
CA ILE A 208 13.99 -18.59 -25.11
C ILE A 208 13.43 -19.58 -24.11
N PHE A 209 12.94 -20.72 -24.58
CA PHE A 209 12.59 -21.86 -23.76
C PHE A 209 12.79 -23.19 -24.51
N LYS A 210 12.77 -24.32 -23.79
CA LYS A 210 12.92 -25.66 -24.35
C LYS A 210 11.71 -26.50 -23.97
N LYS A 211 11.15 -27.23 -24.92
CA LYS A 211 10.04 -28.16 -24.70
C LYS A 211 10.15 -29.32 -25.66
N ASP A 212 9.99 -30.58 -25.14
CA ASP A 212 9.98 -31.82 -25.92
C ASP A 212 11.19 -31.96 -26.87
N GLY A 213 12.37 -31.51 -26.41
CA GLY A 213 13.63 -31.55 -27.12
C GLY A 213 13.76 -30.54 -28.27
N TYR A 214 12.87 -29.54 -28.36
CA TYR A 214 13.01 -28.39 -29.23
C TYR A 214 13.35 -27.14 -28.43
N TYR A 215 14.22 -26.33 -29.01
CA TYR A 215 14.41 -24.92 -28.63
C TYR A 215 13.40 -24.07 -29.35
N TYR A 216 12.75 -23.18 -28.59
CA TYR A 216 11.78 -22.22 -29.09
C TYR A 216 12.28 -20.81 -28.82
N LEU A 217 12.20 -19.95 -29.84
CA LEU A 217 12.32 -18.52 -29.70
C LEU A 217 10.95 -17.91 -29.95
N SER A 218 10.37 -17.31 -28.93
CA SER A 218 9.13 -16.55 -29.02
C SER A 218 9.51 -15.09 -29.28
N ILE A 219 9.16 -14.57 -30.46
CA ILE A 219 9.57 -13.25 -30.93
C ILE A 219 8.38 -12.44 -31.46
N PRO A 220 8.26 -11.15 -31.10
CA PRO A 220 7.38 -10.22 -31.80
C PRO A 220 7.99 -9.82 -33.13
N GLU A 221 7.14 -9.60 -34.12
CA GLU A 221 7.48 -9.04 -35.43
C GLU A 221 6.46 -7.96 -35.85
N GLY A 222 6.80 -7.11 -36.81
CA GLY A 222 5.85 -6.15 -37.42
C GLY A 222 5.65 -4.84 -36.65
N GLY A 223 6.26 -4.69 -35.46
CA GLY A 223 6.21 -3.45 -34.65
C GLY A 223 4.95 -3.28 -33.79
N VAL A 224 5.01 -2.36 -32.83
CA VAL A 224 4.07 -2.23 -31.70
C VAL A 224 2.60 -2.09 -32.08
N GLY A 225 2.29 -1.36 -33.14
CA GLY A 225 0.89 -1.06 -33.50
C GLY A 225 0.27 -2.03 -34.48
N THR A 226 1.08 -2.82 -35.18
CA THR A 226 0.66 -3.68 -36.30
C THR A 226 1.32 -5.06 -36.26
N GLY A 227 2.01 -5.39 -35.20
CA GLY A 227 2.81 -6.61 -35.08
C GLY A 227 1.98 -7.86 -34.76
N TRP A 228 2.67 -8.94 -34.79
CA TRP A 228 2.18 -10.29 -34.51
C TRP A 228 3.21 -11.09 -33.74
N GLN A 229 2.81 -12.24 -33.17
CA GLN A 229 3.71 -13.16 -32.47
C GLN A 229 4.16 -14.27 -33.39
N THR A 230 5.46 -14.43 -33.48
CA THR A 230 6.15 -15.50 -34.23
C THR A 230 6.85 -16.45 -33.27
N ILE A 231 6.81 -17.74 -33.59
CA ILE A 231 7.61 -18.78 -32.95
C ILE A 231 8.61 -19.33 -33.95
N LEU A 232 9.87 -19.42 -33.52
CA LEU A 232 10.93 -20.13 -34.21
C LEU A 232 11.23 -21.41 -33.44
N ARG A 233 11.30 -22.56 -34.11
CA ARG A 233 11.53 -23.88 -33.51
C ARG A 233 12.73 -24.60 -34.15
N SER A 234 13.60 -25.20 -33.34
CA SER A 234 14.74 -25.99 -33.83
C SER A 234 15.17 -27.06 -32.82
N LYS A 235 15.80 -28.12 -33.30
CA LYS A 235 16.52 -29.12 -32.45
C LYS A 235 17.90 -28.63 -31.98
N ASN A 236 18.40 -27.54 -32.51
CA ASN A 236 19.66 -26.94 -32.12
C ASN A 236 19.43 -25.46 -31.79
N ILE A 237 19.98 -24.96 -30.67
CA ILE A 237 19.82 -23.60 -30.22
C ILE A 237 20.26 -22.52 -31.23
N TYR A 238 21.18 -22.87 -32.10
CA TYR A 238 21.66 -22.01 -33.20
C TYR A 238 20.92 -22.21 -34.54
N GLY A 239 19.88 -23.06 -34.53
CA GLY A 239 19.11 -23.37 -35.74
C GLY A 239 19.71 -24.50 -36.60
N PRO A 240 19.25 -24.66 -37.86
CA PRO A 240 18.27 -23.81 -38.53
C PRO A 240 16.87 -23.87 -37.85
N TYR A 241 16.17 -22.76 -37.88
CA TYR A 241 14.85 -22.65 -37.30
C TYR A 241 13.74 -22.77 -38.32
N GLU A 242 12.72 -23.55 -37.98
CA GLU A 242 11.39 -23.46 -38.60
C GLU A 242 10.64 -22.27 -38.03
N LYS A 243 9.85 -21.57 -38.86
CA LYS A 243 9.09 -20.37 -38.47
C LYS A 243 7.59 -20.58 -38.60
N LYS A 244 6.82 -20.10 -37.60
CA LYS A 244 5.37 -20.00 -37.67
C LYS A 244 4.88 -18.73 -36.99
N VAL A 245 3.94 -18.00 -37.62
CA VAL A 245 3.12 -16.98 -36.94
C VAL A 245 2.06 -17.71 -36.15
N VAL A 246 1.85 -17.32 -34.89
CA VAL A 246 0.97 -18.05 -33.95
C VAL A 246 -0.11 -17.19 -33.30
N LEU A 247 -0.01 -15.86 -33.44
CA LEU A 247 -1.01 -14.89 -32.99
C LEU A 247 -0.90 -13.63 -33.84
N GLU A 248 -2.03 -13.15 -34.30
CA GLU A 248 -2.17 -11.85 -34.98
C GLU A 248 -3.46 -11.14 -34.57
N GLN A 249 -3.64 -9.87 -34.91
CA GLN A 249 -4.84 -9.10 -34.56
C GLN A 249 -6.12 -9.72 -35.11
N GLY A 250 -6.08 -10.25 -36.32
CA GLY A 250 -7.25 -10.82 -37.01
C GLY A 250 -8.42 -9.84 -37.08
N SER A 251 -9.61 -10.33 -36.75
CA SER A 251 -10.85 -9.57 -36.74
C SER A 251 -11.06 -8.69 -35.52
N THR A 252 -10.14 -8.72 -34.52
CA THR A 252 -10.29 -8.04 -33.23
C THR A 252 -9.82 -6.59 -33.28
N THR A 253 -10.14 -5.82 -32.22
CA THR A 253 -9.61 -4.46 -32.03
C THR A 253 -8.36 -4.44 -31.15
N ILE A 254 -7.83 -5.61 -30.75
CA ILE A 254 -6.60 -5.74 -29.97
C ILE A 254 -5.42 -5.68 -30.95
N ASN A 255 -4.92 -4.47 -31.19
CA ASN A 255 -3.87 -4.20 -32.16
C ASN A 255 -2.50 -4.68 -31.69
N GLY A 256 -1.67 -5.14 -32.62
CA GLY A 256 -0.30 -5.56 -32.37
C GLY A 256 -0.14 -6.55 -31.21
N PRO A 257 -0.87 -7.69 -31.18
CA PRO A 257 -0.84 -8.61 -30.05
C PRO A 257 0.46 -9.41 -30.05
N HIS A 258 1.49 -8.89 -29.42
CA HIS A 258 2.82 -9.49 -29.43
C HIS A 258 3.63 -9.10 -28.20
N GLN A 259 4.81 -9.68 -28.06
CA GLN A 259 5.82 -9.46 -27.02
C GLN A 259 5.30 -9.72 -25.59
N GLY A 260 5.74 -10.83 -25.03
CA GLY A 260 5.33 -11.26 -23.70
C GLY A 260 5.88 -12.63 -23.36
N ALA A 261 5.14 -13.42 -22.62
CA ALA A 261 5.60 -14.68 -22.09
C ALA A 261 4.58 -15.81 -22.26
N ILE A 262 5.08 -17.00 -22.59
CA ILE A 262 4.33 -18.26 -22.53
C ILE A 262 4.53 -18.86 -21.14
N VAL A 263 3.44 -19.22 -20.46
CA VAL A 263 3.45 -19.87 -19.15
C VAL A 263 2.44 -21.01 -19.09
N ASP A 264 2.74 -21.99 -18.24
CA ASP A 264 1.85 -23.10 -17.95
C ASP A 264 1.16 -22.95 -16.59
N THR A 265 0.12 -23.74 -16.34
CA THR A 265 -0.49 -23.94 -15.03
C THR A 265 0.02 -25.26 -14.40
N PRO A 266 -0.21 -25.48 -13.08
CA PRO A 266 0.06 -26.78 -12.47
C PRO A 266 -0.67 -27.94 -13.12
N ASP A 267 -1.81 -27.69 -13.79
CA ASP A 267 -2.64 -28.69 -14.47
C ASP A 267 -2.37 -28.76 -15.99
N ASP A 268 -1.17 -28.29 -16.43
CA ASP A 268 -0.71 -28.33 -17.81
C ASP A 268 -1.61 -27.57 -18.83
N GLN A 269 -2.36 -26.58 -18.36
CA GLN A 269 -2.94 -25.59 -19.24
C GLN A 269 -1.91 -24.52 -19.56
N TRP A 270 -2.04 -23.86 -20.70
CA TRP A 270 -1.07 -22.88 -21.17
C TRP A 270 -1.74 -21.53 -21.44
N ALA A 271 -0.98 -20.47 -21.22
CA ALA A 271 -1.43 -19.11 -21.46
C ALA A 271 -0.30 -18.24 -22.02
N PHE A 272 -0.65 -17.19 -22.72
CA PHE A 272 0.28 -16.23 -23.27
C PHE A 272 -0.05 -14.82 -22.80
N PHE A 273 0.92 -14.18 -22.16
CA PHE A 273 0.87 -12.75 -21.88
C PHE A 273 1.37 -11.96 -23.07
N HIS A 274 0.73 -10.83 -23.35
CA HIS A 274 1.20 -9.84 -24.33
C HIS A 274 0.73 -8.44 -23.95
N PHE A 275 1.25 -7.43 -24.59
CA PHE A 275 0.72 -6.08 -24.40
C PHE A 275 -0.09 -5.60 -25.61
N GLN A 276 -0.89 -4.56 -25.37
CA GLN A 276 -1.54 -3.72 -26.40
C GLN A 276 -1.16 -2.26 -26.14
N HIS A 277 -0.81 -1.52 -27.19
CA HIS A 277 -0.62 -0.08 -27.11
C HIS A 277 -1.95 0.66 -26.98
N HIS A 278 -2.13 1.44 -25.91
CA HIS A 278 -3.38 2.10 -25.57
C HIS A 278 -3.21 3.59 -25.22
N HIS A 279 -2.84 4.41 -26.21
CA HIS A 279 -2.72 5.87 -26.09
C HIS A 279 -1.96 6.36 -24.83
N ALA A 280 -2.53 7.34 -24.11
CA ALA A 280 -1.95 7.88 -22.88
C ALA A 280 -1.80 6.85 -21.76
N LEU A 281 -2.56 5.78 -21.75
CA LEU A 281 -2.45 4.71 -20.76
C LEU A 281 -1.16 3.90 -20.92
N GLY A 282 -0.58 3.88 -22.13
CA GLY A 282 0.65 3.15 -22.41
C GLY A 282 0.40 1.76 -22.95
N ARG A 283 1.17 0.77 -22.49
CA ARG A 283 1.10 -0.61 -22.95
C ARG A 283 0.47 -1.49 -21.87
N VAL A 284 -0.82 -1.82 -22.09
CA VAL A 284 -1.64 -2.61 -21.16
C VAL A 284 -1.46 -4.11 -21.39
N VAL A 285 -1.59 -4.93 -20.34
CA VAL A 285 -1.29 -6.36 -20.41
C VAL A 285 -2.54 -7.19 -20.62
N HIS A 286 -2.47 -8.06 -21.61
CA HIS A 286 -3.49 -9.05 -21.95
C HIS A 286 -3.02 -10.47 -21.58
N LEU A 287 -3.98 -11.35 -21.33
CA LEU A 287 -3.76 -12.78 -21.17
C LEU A 287 -4.59 -13.54 -22.19
N GLN A 288 -3.97 -14.41 -22.98
CA GLN A 288 -4.63 -15.24 -23.98
C GLN A 288 -4.58 -16.71 -23.57
N PRO A 289 -5.65 -17.49 -23.76
CA PRO A 289 -5.58 -18.94 -23.69
C PRO A 289 -4.64 -19.47 -24.78
N MET A 290 -3.98 -20.58 -24.52
CA MET A 290 -3.06 -21.20 -25.47
C MET A 290 -3.11 -22.72 -25.37
N HIS A 291 -2.97 -23.39 -26.47
CA HIS A 291 -2.79 -24.85 -26.53
C HIS A 291 -1.70 -25.23 -27.53
N TRP A 292 -1.19 -26.45 -27.41
CA TRP A 292 -0.19 -26.98 -28.32
C TRP A 292 -0.82 -27.89 -29.37
N GLU A 293 -0.46 -27.68 -30.63
CA GLU A 293 -0.87 -28.50 -31.76
C GLU A 293 0.33 -28.81 -32.65
N ASN A 294 0.69 -30.10 -32.77
CA ASN A 294 1.86 -30.58 -33.56
C ASN A 294 3.18 -29.86 -33.16
N ASP A 295 3.42 -29.70 -31.87
CA ASP A 295 4.58 -28.99 -31.28
C ASP A 295 4.65 -27.50 -31.66
N TRP A 296 3.51 -26.88 -32.00
CA TRP A 296 3.37 -25.44 -32.18
C TRP A 296 2.29 -24.88 -31.25
N PRO A 297 2.52 -23.71 -30.66
CA PRO A 297 1.46 -23.06 -29.91
C PRO A 297 0.43 -22.44 -30.85
N VAL A 298 -0.84 -22.54 -30.46
CA VAL A 298 -1.95 -21.75 -31.03
C VAL A 298 -2.41 -20.83 -29.87
N ILE A 299 -2.30 -19.53 -30.06
CA ILE A 299 -2.53 -18.51 -29.03
C ILE A 299 -3.83 -17.79 -29.31
N GLY A 300 -4.72 -17.68 -28.30
CA GLY A 300 -6.06 -17.12 -28.47
C GLY A 300 -7.01 -18.14 -29.09
N VAL A 301 -7.80 -17.73 -30.06
CA VAL A 301 -8.78 -18.59 -30.77
C VAL A 301 -8.51 -18.56 -32.28
N ASP A 302 -8.30 -19.72 -32.85
CA ASP A 302 -8.14 -19.93 -34.30
C ASP A 302 -9.51 -20.23 -34.91
N PHE A 303 -10.21 -19.20 -35.37
CA PHE A 303 -11.58 -19.31 -35.92
C PHE A 303 -11.63 -19.95 -37.30
N ASP A 304 -10.64 -19.72 -38.13
CA ASP A 304 -10.60 -20.18 -39.53
C ASP A 304 -9.73 -21.43 -39.73
N ARG A 305 -9.12 -21.93 -38.66
CA ARG A 305 -8.29 -23.13 -38.63
C ARG A 305 -7.03 -23.04 -39.51
N ASN A 306 -6.48 -21.84 -39.64
CA ASN A 306 -5.23 -21.63 -40.36
C ASN A 306 -3.98 -21.87 -39.47
N GLY A 307 -4.17 -22.12 -38.19
CA GLY A 307 -3.12 -22.33 -37.20
C GLY A 307 -2.54 -21.04 -36.63
N ILE A 308 -3.19 -19.88 -36.86
CA ILE A 308 -2.85 -18.58 -36.29
C ILE A 308 -4.04 -18.14 -35.45
N GLY A 309 -3.82 -17.89 -34.17
CA GLY A 309 -4.89 -17.46 -33.28
C GLY A 309 -5.13 -15.95 -33.31
N GLU A 310 -6.31 -15.55 -32.86
CA GLU A 310 -6.73 -14.17 -32.63
C GLU A 310 -6.95 -13.92 -31.13
N PRO A 311 -6.68 -12.70 -30.61
CA PRO A 311 -6.89 -12.39 -29.22
C PRO A 311 -8.35 -12.50 -28.77
N VAL A 312 -8.57 -12.88 -27.51
CA VAL A 312 -9.92 -12.89 -26.91
C VAL A 312 -10.09 -11.73 -25.92
N TYR A 313 -11.29 -11.18 -25.84
CA TYR A 313 -11.66 -10.15 -24.87
C TYR A 313 -12.05 -10.74 -23.53
N VAL A 314 -12.85 -11.80 -23.54
CA VAL A 314 -13.39 -12.47 -22.35
C VAL A 314 -13.00 -13.93 -22.40
N CYS A 315 -12.48 -14.47 -21.31
CA CYS A 315 -12.12 -15.87 -21.22
C CYS A 315 -12.35 -16.41 -19.81
N GLN A 316 -12.42 -17.75 -19.70
CA GLN A 316 -12.38 -18.44 -18.41
C GLN A 316 -11.01 -18.26 -17.76
N LYS A 317 -10.97 -18.10 -16.44
CA LYS A 317 -9.72 -18.03 -15.69
C LYS A 317 -9.00 -19.37 -15.80
N PRO A 318 -7.68 -19.38 -16.09
CA PRO A 318 -6.92 -20.62 -16.14
C PRO A 318 -6.75 -21.26 -14.74
N ILE A 319 -6.86 -20.46 -13.68
CA ILE A 319 -6.82 -20.91 -12.29
C ILE A 319 -7.94 -20.19 -11.52
N GLU A 320 -8.75 -20.95 -10.79
CA GLU A 320 -9.78 -20.38 -9.94
C GLU A 320 -9.17 -19.59 -8.76
N SER A 321 -9.70 -18.44 -8.49
CA SER A 321 -9.36 -17.61 -7.33
C SER A 321 -10.63 -16.98 -6.78
N LYS A 322 -10.67 -16.83 -5.46
CA LYS A 322 -11.81 -16.23 -4.75
C LYS A 322 -11.59 -14.76 -4.41
N THR A 323 -10.38 -14.26 -4.61
CA THR A 323 -10.02 -12.88 -4.27
C THR A 323 -9.88 -12.06 -5.54
N ILE A 324 -10.52 -10.89 -5.57
CA ILE A 324 -10.49 -9.95 -6.70
C ILE A 324 -9.77 -8.69 -6.24
N PHE A 325 -8.71 -8.31 -6.94
CA PHE A 325 -7.98 -7.06 -6.66
C PHE A 325 -7.18 -6.59 -7.89
N ALA A 326 -6.73 -5.34 -7.83
CA ALA A 326 -5.74 -4.76 -8.73
C ALA A 326 -4.51 -4.31 -7.90
N PRO A 327 -3.37 -4.02 -8.54
CA PRO A 327 -2.22 -3.43 -7.84
C PRO A 327 -2.61 -2.17 -7.07
N GLN A 328 -2.00 -1.99 -5.90
CA GLN A 328 -2.25 -0.84 -5.03
C GLN A 328 -2.00 0.50 -5.75
N THR A 329 -2.86 1.47 -5.49
CA THR A 329 -2.74 2.84 -6.00
C THR A 329 -2.79 3.89 -4.90
N ASP A 330 -3.63 3.72 -3.88
CA ASP A 330 -3.78 4.65 -2.76
C ASP A 330 -2.56 4.65 -1.84
N ASP A 331 -2.29 5.79 -1.19
CA ASP A 331 -1.27 5.91 -0.15
C ASP A 331 -1.66 6.98 0.88
N ASP A 332 -1.57 6.65 2.15
CA ASP A 332 -1.73 7.59 3.27
C ASP A 332 -0.38 8.01 3.87
N PHE A 333 0.72 7.57 3.27
CA PHE A 333 2.10 7.83 3.69
C PHE A 333 2.37 7.52 5.18
N SER A 334 1.63 6.58 5.75
CA SER A 334 1.74 6.21 7.17
C SER A 334 2.87 5.20 7.44
N THR A 335 3.39 4.56 6.39
CA THR A 335 4.47 3.57 6.49
C THR A 335 5.84 4.25 6.51
N PRO A 336 6.86 3.65 7.17
CA PRO A 336 8.20 4.23 7.19
C PRO A 336 8.93 4.17 5.84
N ASN A 337 8.47 3.30 4.94
CA ASN A 337 9.03 3.13 3.61
C ASN A 337 8.00 3.59 2.57
N LEU A 338 8.50 4.11 1.46
CA LEU A 338 7.66 4.45 0.32
C LEU A 338 7.01 3.19 -0.26
N SER A 339 5.70 3.25 -0.50
CA SER A 339 4.94 2.12 -1.05
C SER A 339 5.37 1.80 -2.49
N LEU A 340 5.29 0.53 -2.87
CA LEU A 340 5.89 -0.01 -4.11
C LEU A 340 5.29 0.52 -5.42
N GLN A 341 4.09 1.12 -5.39
CA GLN A 341 3.48 1.74 -6.56
C GLN A 341 4.19 3.03 -6.99
N TRP A 342 4.96 3.64 -6.10
CA TRP A 342 5.68 4.87 -6.38
C TRP A 342 7.02 4.63 -7.07
N GLN A 343 7.29 5.42 -8.08
CA GLN A 343 8.54 5.43 -8.83
C GLN A 343 9.01 6.87 -9.05
N PHE A 344 10.26 7.17 -8.70
CA PHE A 344 10.85 8.46 -9.01
C PHE A 344 11.11 8.59 -10.51
N ASN A 345 10.89 9.79 -11.03
CA ASN A 345 11.36 10.18 -12.34
C ASN A 345 12.87 10.46 -12.29
N HIS A 346 13.71 9.52 -12.75
CA HIS A 346 15.17 9.51 -12.59
C HIS A 346 15.61 9.36 -11.12
N ASN A 347 16.93 9.53 -10.85
CA ASN A 347 17.48 9.36 -9.51
C ASN A 347 16.93 10.38 -8.52
N PRO A 348 16.43 9.96 -7.34
CA PRO A 348 16.06 10.88 -6.30
C PRO A 348 17.28 11.52 -5.63
N THR A 349 17.04 12.63 -4.97
CA THR A 349 17.95 13.24 -4.02
C THR A 349 17.44 12.91 -2.61
N ASP A 350 18.02 11.92 -1.95
CA ASP A 350 17.45 11.29 -0.76
C ASP A 350 17.23 12.24 0.41
N HIS A 351 18.10 13.24 0.62
CA HIS A 351 17.94 14.23 1.69
C HIS A 351 16.83 15.25 1.44
N ALA A 352 16.23 15.25 0.24
CA ALA A 352 15.22 16.20 -0.18
C ALA A 352 13.80 15.60 -0.25
N TRP A 353 13.58 14.42 0.31
CA TRP A 353 12.25 13.85 0.56
C TRP A 353 12.22 13.09 1.88
N SER A 354 11.04 12.95 2.49
CA SER A 354 10.92 12.28 3.80
C SER A 354 9.50 11.84 4.08
N LEU A 355 9.37 10.66 4.73
CA LEU A 355 8.13 10.17 5.34
C LEU A 355 8.10 10.38 6.86
N SER A 356 9.20 10.86 7.45
CA SER A 356 9.35 11.06 8.89
C SER A 356 9.38 12.53 9.33
N ALA A 357 9.63 13.48 8.41
CA ALA A 357 9.64 14.90 8.73
C ALA A 357 8.27 15.38 9.27
N HIS A 358 7.19 14.95 8.64
CA HIS A 358 5.81 15.11 9.13
C HIS A 358 5.16 13.73 9.10
N PRO A 359 5.09 13.00 10.25
CA PRO A 359 4.55 11.65 10.30
C PRO A 359 3.14 11.55 9.70
N GLY A 360 2.92 10.55 8.82
CA GLY A 360 1.68 10.40 8.06
C GLY A 360 1.58 11.35 6.86
N SER A 361 2.72 11.82 6.34
CA SER A 361 2.79 12.64 5.13
C SER A 361 4.10 12.39 4.38
N LEU A 362 4.06 12.49 3.07
CA LEU A 362 5.24 12.61 2.23
C LEU A 362 5.65 14.08 2.15
N THR A 363 6.81 14.43 2.62
CA THR A 363 7.39 15.77 2.47
C THR A 363 8.39 15.79 1.32
N LEU A 364 8.21 16.69 0.37
CA LEU A 364 9.17 17.00 -0.70
C LEU A 364 9.76 18.38 -0.48
N LYS A 365 11.09 18.48 -0.33
CA LYS A 365 11.81 19.75 -0.31
C LYS A 365 12.00 20.26 -1.73
N ALA A 366 11.87 21.55 -1.91
CA ALA A 366 11.99 22.18 -3.21
C ALA A 366 13.46 22.33 -3.64
N LEU A 367 13.91 21.46 -4.54
CA LEU A 367 15.20 21.57 -5.21
C LEU A 367 15.10 22.58 -6.35
N LYS A 368 16.22 23.22 -6.71
CA LYS A 368 16.26 24.20 -7.80
C LYS A 368 16.03 23.52 -9.15
N SER A 369 15.06 24.03 -9.91
CA SER A 369 14.79 23.59 -11.29
C SER A 369 14.14 24.69 -12.10
N SER A 370 14.55 24.83 -13.36
CA SER A 370 13.97 25.83 -14.29
C SER A 370 12.58 25.41 -14.79
N THR A 371 12.30 24.09 -14.87
CA THR A 371 11.04 23.54 -15.41
C THR A 371 10.59 22.33 -14.61
N PHE A 372 9.31 22.01 -14.71
CA PHE A 372 8.77 20.76 -14.14
C PHE A 372 9.48 19.52 -14.70
N ARG A 373 9.77 19.46 -15.99
CA ARG A 373 10.44 18.30 -16.63
C ARG A 373 11.79 17.97 -16.00
N LEU A 374 12.53 18.96 -15.55
CA LEU A 374 13.83 18.81 -14.90
C LEU A 374 13.76 18.77 -13.38
N ALA A 375 12.53 18.87 -12.80
CA ALA A 375 12.35 18.87 -11.36
C ALA A 375 12.69 17.51 -10.76
N ARG A 376 13.64 17.48 -9.83
CA ARG A 376 14.07 16.29 -9.12
C ARG A 376 13.04 15.90 -8.05
N ASN A 377 13.09 14.65 -7.60
CA ASN A 377 12.15 14.09 -6.65
C ASN A 377 10.67 14.18 -7.10
N THR A 378 10.43 14.26 -8.40
CA THR A 378 9.08 14.05 -8.94
C THR A 378 8.71 12.59 -8.77
N LEU A 379 7.73 12.35 -7.90
CA LEU A 379 7.28 11.02 -7.51
C LEU A 379 6.04 10.63 -8.31
N THR A 380 6.06 9.47 -8.99
CA THR A 380 5.06 9.13 -9.99
C THR A 380 4.38 7.79 -9.75
N GLN A 381 3.15 7.67 -10.24
CA GLN A 381 2.42 6.41 -10.38
C GLN A 381 1.91 6.21 -11.81
N LYS A 382 1.72 4.93 -12.20
CA LYS A 382 1.03 4.55 -13.45
C LYS A 382 -0.43 4.99 -13.40
N ILE A 383 -0.96 5.48 -14.52
CA ILE A 383 -2.41 5.61 -14.69
C ILE A 383 -2.99 4.19 -14.80
N MET A 384 -4.12 3.93 -14.16
CA MET A 384 -4.81 2.65 -14.15
C MET A 384 -6.28 2.83 -14.48
N GLY A 385 -6.77 2.03 -15.41
CA GLY A 385 -8.15 2.07 -15.88
C GLY A 385 -8.41 3.11 -16.97
N ASN A 386 -9.49 2.91 -17.73
CA ASN A 386 -9.91 3.84 -18.78
C ASN A 386 -10.59 5.09 -18.18
N ILE A 387 -11.29 4.92 -17.09
CA ILE A 387 -11.92 6.01 -16.32
C ILE A 387 -11.30 5.98 -14.91
N SER A 388 -10.66 7.08 -14.55
CA SER A 388 -10.00 7.16 -13.24
C SER A 388 -9.96 8.58 -12.69
N GLU A 389 -9.68 8.69 -11.38
CA GLU A 389 -9.62 9.95 -10.67
C GLU A 389 -8.54 9.86 -9.58
N ALA A 390 -7.59 10.78 -9.57
CA ALA A 390 -6.62 10.91 -8.51
C ALA A 390 -6.87 12.20 -7.70
N THR A 391 -6.84 12.12 -6.39
CA THR A 391 -6.99 13.25 -5.48
C THR A 391 -5.90 13.23 -4.43
N ILE A 392 -5.35 14.41 -4.11
CA ILE A 392 -4.34 14.60 -3.06
C ILE A 392 -4.79 15.65 -2.04
N ALA A 393 -4.30 15.52 -0.81
CA ALA A 393 -4.30 16.59 0.19
C ALA A 393 -2.87 17.09 0.35
N MET A 394 -2.66 18.40 0.12
CA MET A 394 -1.33 19.03 0.17
C MET A 394 -1.31 20.17 1.16
N ASP A 395 -0.35 20.14 2.08
CA ASP A 395 0.05 21.24 2.93
C ASP A 395 1.28 21.94 2.32
N PHE A 396 1.20 23.26 2.21
CA PHE A 396 2.26 24.12 1.65
C PHE A 396 2.59 25.28 2.60
N THR A 397 2.51 25.03 3.92
CA THR A 397 2.85 26.03 4.95
C THR A 397 4.27 26.56 4.79
N GLU A 398 5.19 25.71 4.34
CA GLU A 398 6.60 26.04 4.16
C GLU A 398 6.95 26.60 2.77
N ILE A 399 5.94 27.05 2.00
CA ILE A 399 6.17 27.59 0.66
C ILE A 399 6.92 28.93 0.70
N VAL A 400 7.89 29.09 -0.17
CA VAL A 400 8.69 30.31 -0.31
C VAL A 400 8.69 30.83 -1.76
N ASP A 401 9.18 32.05 -1.97
CA ASP A 401 9.27 32.65 -3.32
C ASP A 401 10.02 31.75 -4.31
N GLY A 402 9.54 31.70 -5.54
CA GLY A 402 10.03 30.83 -6.61
C GLY A 402 9.54 29.37 -6.55
N GLN A 403 8.97 28.92 -5.44
CA GLN A 403 8.54 27.55 -5.25
C GLN A 403 7.25 27.23 -5.99
N ARG A 404 7.17 25.98 -6.47
CA ARG A 404 6.02 25.37 -7.14
C ARG A 404 5.82 23.95 -6.64
N CYS A 405 4.59 23.57 -6.24
CA CYS A 405 4.28 22.24 -5.74
C CYS A 405 2.84 21.85 -6.10
N GLY A 406 2.57 20.54 -6.23
CA GLY A 406 1.23 20.07 -6.54
C GLY A 406 1.14 18.70 -7.18
N LEU A 407 0.10 18.54 -8.01
CA LEU A 407 -0.28 17.34 -8.76
C LEU A 407 0.01 17.57 -10.25
N ALA A 408 0.59 16.58 -10.91
CA ALA A 408 0.86 16.65 -12.34
C ALA A 408 0.39 15.40 -13.07
N CYS A 409 0.11 15.57 -14.37
CA CYS A 409 0.07 14.49 -15.34
C CYS A 409 1.30 14.62 -16.24
N MET A 410 2.18 13.65 -16.18
CA MET A 410 3.49 13.64 -16.81
C MET A 410 3.53 12.70 -18.01
N GLY A 411 4.06 13.17 -19.13
CA GLY A 411 4.24 12.36 -20.34
C GLY A 411 5.10 13.07 -21.38
N LYS A 412 4.80 12.88 -22.65
CA LYS A 412 5.45 13.62 -23.74
C LYS A 412 5.22 15.12 -23.61
N ILE A 413 4.02 15.50 -23.21
CA ILE A 413 3.62 16.85 -22.80
C ILE A 413 3.25 16.75 -21.32
N ASN A 414 3.74 17.68 -20.50
CA ASN A 414 3.42 17.72 -19.08
C ASN A 414 2.31 18.73 -18.83
N ASN A 415 1.40 18.39 -17.93
CA ASN A 415 0.42 19.31 -17.39
C ASN A 415 0.50 19.27 -15.87
N VAL A 416 0.51 20.43 -15.22
CA VAL A 416 0.60 20.54 -13.77
C VAL A 416 -0.53 21.39 -13.21
N LEU A 417 -0.99 21.04 -12.00
CA LEU A 417 -1.87 21.86 -11.17
C LEU A 417 -1.21 21.98 -9.80
N GLY A 418 -1.15 23.20 -9.25
CA GLY A 418 -0.51 23.37 -7.95
C GLY A 418 -0.59 24.78 -7.39
N ILE A 419 0.18 24.99 -6.32
CA ILE A 419 0.42 26.30 -5.72
C ILE A 419 1.83 26.76 -6.10
N LYS A 420 1.93 28.02 -6.45
CA LYS A 420 3.22 28.72 -6.61
C LYS A 420 3.25 29.96 -5.71
N MET A 421 4.46 30.39 -5.35
CA MET A 421 4.68 31.63 -4.64
C MET A 421 5.60 32.54 -5.45
N GLU A 422 5.16 33.77 -5.65
CA GLU A 422 5.91 34.80 -6.41
C GLU A 422 5.75 36.15 -5.69
N LYS A 423 6.84 36.76 -5.30
CA LYS A 423 6.92 38.07 -4.62
C LYS A 423 6.02 38.15 -3.36
N GLY A 424 6.07 37.07 -2.54
CA GLY A 424 5.29 36.95 -1.31
C GLY A 424 3.81 36.64 -1.50
N GLN A 425 3.34 36.50 -2.76
CA GLN A 425 1.93 36.19 -3.06
C GLN A 425 1.76 34.75 -3.54
N LYS A 426 0.78 34.04 -2.99
CA LYS A 426 0.39 32.69 -3.38
C LYS A 426 -0.60 32.70 -4.56
N TYR A 427 -0.38 31.78 -5.50
CA TYR A 427 -1.27 31.58 -6.65
C TYR A 427 -1.60 30.11 -6.81
N LEU A 428 -2.86 29.80 -7.05
CA LEU A 428 -3.27 28.54 -7.70
C LEU A 428 -2.89 28.68 -9.19
N TYR A 429 -2.24 27.68 -9.74
CA TYR A 429 -1.83 27.71 -11.15
C TYR A 429 -1.99 26.36 -11.82
N THR A 430 -2.24 26.38 -13.12
CA THR A 430 -2.07 25.25 -14.03
C THR A 430 -1.17 25.66 -15.19
N SER A 431 -0.28 24.78 -15.57
CA SER A 431 0.55 25.01 -16.75
C SER A 431 0.83 23.72 -17.52
N ASN A 432 1.06 23.89 -18.80
CA ASN A 432 1.72 22.89 -19.64
C ASN A 432 3.14 23.37 -20.01
N ASP A 433 3.79 22.65 -20.92
CA ASP A 433 5.17 23.01 -21.34
C ASP A 433 5.27 24.39 -22.03
N THR A 434 4.14 25.03 -22.41
CA THR A 434 4.11 26.28 -23.21
C THR A 434 3.26 27.41 -22.60
N THR A 435 2.23 27.11 -21.85
CA THR A 435 1.26 28.08 -21.34
C THR A 435 1.05 27.91 -19.84
N GLU A 436 0.74 29.02 -19.15
CA GLU A 436 0.40 29.02 -17.72
C GLU A 436 -0.80 29.93 -17.48
N ILE A 437 -1.71 29.46 -16.63
CA ILE A 437 -2.84 30.21 -16.10
C ILE A 437 -2.68 30.24 -14.57
N SER A 438 -2.83 31.40 -13.95
CA SER A 438 -2.76 31.53 -12.50
C SER A 438 -3.80 32.50 -11.95
N THR A 439 -4.28 32.23 -10.73
CA THR A 439 -5.23 33.05 -9.99
C THR A 439 -4.72 33.21 -8.57
N THR A 440 -4.81 34.38 -8.00
CA THR A 440 -4.43 34.63 -6.60
C THR A 440 -5.14 33.65 -5.69
N PHE A 441 -4.37 32.93 -4.88
CA PHE A 441 -4.91 31.98 -3.91
C PHE A 441 -5.22 32.71 -2.60
N PRO A 442 -6.44 32.61 -2.06
CA PRO A 442 -6.80 33.23 -0.79
C PRO A 442 -5.99 32.64 0.37
N ASN A 443 -6.06 33.29 1.52
CA ASN A 443 -5.34 32.84 2.73
C ASN A 443 -5.63 31.39 3.06
N GLY A 444 -4.58 30.61 3.26
CA GLY A 444 -4.62 29.18 3.59
C GLY A 444 -3.30 28.51 3.28
N ASN A 445 -3.06 27.35 3.87
CA ASN A 445 -1.86 26.57 3.71
C ASN A 445 -2.14 25.11 3.29
N GLN A 446 -3.42 24.77 3.08
CA GLN A 446 -3.85 23.44 2.65
C GLN A 446 -4.76 23.55 1.43
N ILE A 447 -4.63 22.59 0.51
CA ILE A 447 -5.47 22.47 -0.67
C ILE A 447 -5.65 21.00 -1.04
N TYR A 448 -6.78 20.68 -1.66
CA TYR A 448 -7.05 19.40 -2.29
C TYR A 448 -7.01 19.57 -3.80
N LEU A 449 -6.19 18.79 -4.47
CA LEU A 449 -6.03 18.82 -5.92
C LEU A 449 -6.49 17.49 -6.51
N ARG A 450 -7.19 17.56 -7.63
CA ARG A 450 -7.76 16.39 -8.29
C ARG A 450 -7.53 16.43 -9.78
N VAL A 451 -7.30 15.25 -10.37
CA VAL A 451 -7.40 15.05 -11.82
C VAL A 451 -8.41 13.95 -12.11
N SER A 452 -9.33 14.23 -13.03
CA SER A 452 -10.23 13.24 -13.64
C SER A 452 -9.65 12.85 -15.00
N ILE A 453 -9.64 11.57 -15.31
CA ILE A 453 -8.99 10.97 -16.48
C ILE A 453 -10.01 10.10 -17.20
N ASP A 454 -10.20 10.37 -18.51
CA ASP A 454 -10.98 9.58 -19.44
C ASP A 454 -10.10 9.26 -20.65
N ILE A 455 -9.50 8.06 -20.63
CA ILE A 455 -8.60 7.61 -21.70
C ILE A 455 -9.36 7.39 -23.00
N THR A 456 -10.59 6.87 -22.93
CA THR A 456 -11.44 6.58 -24.11
C THR A 456 -11.71 7.85 -24.91
N ASN A 457 -12.02 8.95 -24.23
CA ASN A 457 -12.26 10.25 -24.86
C ASN A 457 -11.00 11.13 -24.90
N GLN A 458 -9.85 10.60 -24.49
CA GLN A 458 -8.56 11.31 -24.44
C GLN A 458 -8.66 12.65 -23.68
N LYS A 459 -9.38 12.66 -22.55
CA LYS A 459 -9.71 13.88 -21.81
C LYS A 459 -9.24 13.79 -20.36
N PHE A 460 -8.41 14.74 -19.95
CA PHE A 460 -7.98 15.00 -18.59
C PHE A 460 -8.53 16.35 -18.13
N GLN A 461 -8.97 16.45 -16.89
CA GLN A 461 -9.47 17.70 -16.31
C GLN A 461 -9.00 17.84 -14.88
N TYR A 462 -8.44 19.00 -14.55
CA TYR A 462 -8.07 19.35 -13.20
C TYR A 462 -9.18 20.02 -12.41
N PHE A 463 -9.16 19.78 -11.09
CA PHE A 463 -10.05 20.40 -10.11
C PHE A 463 -9.26 20.74 -8.84
N TYR A 464 -9.72 21.73 -8.11
CA TYR A 464 -9.23 22.03 -6.77
C TYR A 464 -10.38 22.17 -5.78
N SER A 465 -10.08 22.00 -4.49
CA SER A 465 -11.00 22.22 -3.37
C SER A 465 -10.24 22.76 -2.16
N THR A 466 -10.91 23.54 -1.34
CA THR A 466 -10.41 24.03 -0.04
C THR A 466 -11.02 23.29 1.14
N ASP A 467 -12.07 22.48 0.92
CA ASP A 467 -12.83 21.77 1.96
C ASP A 467 -12.91 20.23 1.76
N ASN A 468 -12.30 19.71 0.66
CA ASN A 468 -12.38 18.31 0.23
C ASN A 468 -13.83 17.82 -0.08
N ILE A 469 -14.77 18.73 -0.21
CA ILE A 469 -16.18 18.42 -0.50
C ILE A 469 -16.55 18.92 -1.89
N ARG A 470 -16.39 20.23 -2.12
CA ARG A 470 -16.70 20.88 -3.38
C ARG A 470 -15.46 21.05 -4.24
N PHE A 471 -15.38 20.29 -5.31
CA PHE A 471 -14.30 20.39 -6.30
C PHE A 471 -14.70 21.30 -7.46
N ILE A 472 -13.88 22.31 -7.73
CA ILE A 472 -14.09 23.33 -8.76
C ILE A 472 -13.14 23.02 -9.93
N PRO A 473 -13.60 22.90 -11.18
CA PRO A 473 -12.73 22.71 -12.32
C PRO A 473 -11.79 23.90 -12.48
N TYR A 474 -10.52 23.62 -12.83
CA TYR A 474 -9.50 24.65 -13.03
C TYR A 474 -8.72 24.41 -14.32
N GLY A 475 -8.59 25.46 -15.14
CA GLY A 475 -8.04 25.35 -16.48
C GLY A 475 -8.96 24.61 -17.46
N THR A 476 -8.53 24.50 -18.70
CA THR A 476 -9.22 23.73 -19.74
C THR A 476 -8.86 22.25 -19.66
N SER A 477 -9.72 21.40 -20.20
CA SER A 477 -9.39 19.99 -20.40
C SER A 477 -8.21 19.86 -21.38
N PHE A 478 -7.40 18.82 -21.17
CA PHE A 478 -6.21 18.56 -21.96
C PHE A 478 -6.10 17.07 -22.26
N PHE A 479 -5.11 16.72 -23.08
CA PHE A 479 -4.77 15.36 -23.38
C PHE A 479 -3.25 15.16 -23.35
N ILE A 480 -2.77 13.95 -23.04
CA ILE A 480 -1.37 13.60 -23.01
C ILE A 480 -1.08 12.51 -24.04
N PRO A 481 -0.31 12.80 -25.07
CA PRO A 481 0.09 11.78 -26.03
C PRO A 481 1.09 10.80 -25.42
N PHE A 482 1.10 9.57 -25.91
CA PHE A 482 2.14 8.60 -25.65
C PHE A 482 3.52 9.15 -26.05
N GLY A 483 4.54 8.86 -25.28
CA GLY A 483 5.89 9.29 -25.59
C GLY A 483 6.96 8.73 -24.65
N PHE A 484 8.19 8.75 -25.08
CA PHE A 484 9.33 8.16 -24.35
C PHE A 484 9.13 6.67 -24.05
N TRP A 485 8.41 5.97 -24.92
CA TRP A 485 8.03 4.56 -24.80
C TRP A 485 7.13 4.22 -23.61
N LYS A 486 6.58 5.24 -22.92
CA LYS A 486 5.72 5.09 -21.73
C LYS A 486 4.38 5.79 -21.90
N GLY A 487 3.38 5.27 -21.18
CA GLY A 487 2.14 5.97 -20.90
C GLY A 487 2.36 7.17 -19.97
N ALA A 488 1.34 7.98 -19.84
CA ALA A 488 1.32 9.09 -18.92
C ALA A 488 1.35 8.59 -17.46
N ARG A 489 1.93 9.43 -16.57
CA ARG A 489 1.99 9.19 -15.13
C ARG A 489 1.28 10.29 -14.37
N ILE A 490 0.70 9.95 -13.23
CA ILE A 490 0.29 10.92 -12.22
C ILE A 490 1.49 11.17 -11.33
N ALA A 491 1.78 12.44 -11.02
CA ALA A 491 2.98 12.83 -10.29
C ALA A 491 2.70 13.80 -9.16
N LEU A 492 3.44 13.65 -8.05
CA LEU A 492 3.60 14.62 -6.98
C LEU A 492 4.91 15.36 -7.21
N TYR A 493 4.89 16.69 -7.07
CA TYR A 493 6.08 17.49 -7.34
C TYR A 493 6.26 18.67 -6.39
N CYS A 494 7.52 19.04 -6.14
CA CYS A 494 7.90 20.25 -5.44
C CYS A 494 9.26 20.71 -5.94
N TYR A 495 9.35 21.92 -6.50
CA TYR A 495 10.61 22.51 -6.95
C TYR A 495 10.58 24.01 -6.81
N ASN A 496 11.75 24.65 -6.89
CA ASN A 496 11.88 26.10 -6.83
C ASN A 496 12.67 26.61 -8.04
N LYS A 497 12.20 27.66 -8.69
CA LYS A 497 12.85 28.24 -9.89
C LYS A 497 14.11 29.08 -9.56
N GLU A 498 14.22 29.54 -8.34
CA GLU A 498 15.22 30.51 -7.92
C GLU A 498 16.33 29.90 -7.07
N GLN A 499 15.97 29.09 -6.07
CA GLN A 499 16.86 28.56 -5.04
C GLN A 499 16.43 27.20 -4.52
N GLU A 500 17.25 26.53 -3.76
CA GLU A 500 16.89 25.30 -3.04
C GLU A 500 16.30 25.66 -1.67
N ALA A 501 15.01 25.98 -1.65
CA ALA A 501 14.30 26.37 -0.43
C ALA A 501 12.80 26.08 -0.53
N GLY A 502 12.20 25.84 0.65
CA GLY A 502 10.80 25.53 0.82
C GLY A 502 10.49 24.03 0.72
N ALA A 503 9.28 23.66 1.11
CA ALA A 503 8.79 22.29 1.06
C ALA A 503 7.28 22.23 0.83
N ALA A 504 6.77 21.06 0.49
CA ALA A 504 5.35 20.73 0.49
C ALA A 504 5.16 19.33 1.06
N SER A 505 4.08 19.13 1.84
CA SER A 505 3.74 17.86 2.46
C SER A 505 2.43 17.32 1.90
N PHE A 506 2.45 16.09 1.42
CA PHE A 506 1.30 15.38 0.88
C PHE A 506 0.79 14.42 1.95
N GLN A 507 -0.43 14.66 2.46
CA GLN A 507 -1.00 13.91 3.58
C GLN A 507 -1.54 12.57 3.12
N TRP A 508 -2.06 12.48 1.91
CA TRP A 508 -2.53 11.26 1.28
C TRP A 508 -2.69 11.44 -0.22
N PHE A 509 -2.68 10.31 -0.91
CA PHE A 509 -3.02 10.16 -2.33
C PHE A 509 -4.14 9.13 -2.44
N LYS A 510 -5.28 9.49 -3.01
CA LYS A 510 -6.42 8.61 -3.27
C LYS A 510 -6.64 8.47 -4.76
N TYR A 511 -6.85 7.24 -5.20
CA TYR A 511 -7.02 6.91 -6.60
C TYR A 511 -8.22 6.00 -6.81
N LYS A 512 -9.13 6.38 -7.68
CA LYS A 512 -10.28 5.57 -8.10
C LYS A 512 -10.12 5.19 -9.56
N HIS A 513 -10.42 3.95 -9.90
CA HIS A 513 -10.40 3.47 -11.28
C HIS A 513 -11.57 2.53 -11.55
N ASP A 514 -11.84 2.25 -12.83
CA ASP A 514 -12.97 1.42 -13.28
C ASP A 514 -12.66 -0.10 -13.29
N GLY A 515 -11.54 -0.51 -12.75
CA GLY A 515 -11.09 -1.91 -12.65
C GLY A 515 -11.54 -2.61 -11.35
N PRO A 516 -11.01 -3.82 -11.11
CA PRO A 516 -11.29 -4.59 -9.92
C PRO A 516 -10.97 -3.81 -8.63
N GLN A 517 -11.81 -3.94 -7.62
CA GLN A 517 -11.64 -3.29 -6.31
C GLN A 517 -11.63 -4.35 -5.21
N ASN A 518 -10.67 -4.27 -4.31
CA ASN A 518 -10.69 -5.09 -3.11
C ASN A 518 -11.74 -4.56 -2.12
N LYS A 519 -12.76 -5.38 -1.84
CA LYS A 519 -13.85 -4.97 -0.95
C LYS A 519 -13.40 -4.75 0.49
N ILE A 520 -12.39 -5.48 0.94
CA ILE A 520 -11.85 -5.36 2.30
C ILE A 520 -11.14 -4.02 2.44
N ASP A 521 -10.29 -3.66 1.48
CA ASP A 521 -9.51 -2.43 1.51
C ASP A 521 -10.44 -1.22 1.47
N ASN A 522 -11.46 -1.24 0.60
CA ASN A 522 -12.44 -0.14 0.52
C ASN A 522 -13.26 0.03 1.80
N ALA A 523 -13.69 -1.06 2.45
CA ALA A 523 -14.44 -0.97 3.71
C ALA A 523 -13.55 -0.49 4.86
N ALA A 524 -12.33 -1.01 4.96
CA ALA A 524 -11.34 -0.58 5.94
C ALA A 524 -10.94 0.87 5.72
N GLU A 525 -10.63 1.27 4.49
CA GLU A 525 -10.31 2.66 4.13
C GLU A 525 -11.48 3.63 4.39
N GLN A 526 -12.71 3.22 4.11
CA GLN A 526 -13.89 4.03 4.47
C GLN A 526 -13.98 4.21 5.98
N ILE A 527 -13.80 3.17 6.77
CA ILE A 527 -13.78 3.27 8.23
C ILE A 527 -12.64 4.18 8.66
N ILE A 528 -11.41 3.95 8.18
CA ILE A 528 -10.22 4.75 8.51
C ILE A 528 -10.40 6.22 8.13
N SER A 529 -10.99 6.50 6.95
CA SER A 529 -11.25 7.87 6.48
C SER A 529 -12.36 8.58 7.28
N ASN A 530 -13.28 7.81 7.85
CA ASN A 530 -14.38 8.34 8.66
C ASN A 530 -13.99 8.56 10.13
N ILE A 531 -12.84 8.02 10.59
CA ILE A 531 -12.37 8.22 11.96
C ILE A 531 -11.94 9.68 12.15
N ALA A 532 -12.70 10.43 12.92
CA ALA A 532 -12.36 11.78 13.30
C ALA A 532 -11.13 11.78 14.22
N ARG A 533 -10.03 12.36 13.76
CA ARG A 533 -8.74 12.39 14.48
C ARG A 533 -8.78 13.43 15.63
N THR A 534 -7.90 13.21 16.61
CA THR A 534 -7.66 14.19 17.69
C THR A 534 -6.82 15.35 17.19
N SER A 535 -7.11 16.55 17.69
CA SER A 535 -6.32 17.76 17.43
C SER A 535 -6.29 18.62 18.69
N PHE A 536 -5.12 19.12 19.08
CA PHE A 536 -4.94 19.83 20.33
C PHE A 536 -4.27 21.18 20.10
N PRO A 537 -4.67 22.23 20.87
CA PRO A 537 -3.93 23.50 20.90
C PRO A 537 -2.48 23.29 21.30
N HIS A 538 -1.57 24.14 20.81
CA HIS A 538 -0.13 24.07 21.09
C HIS A 538 0.28 24.37 22.53
N LYS A 539 -0.69 24.62 23.43
CA LYS A 539 -0.45 24.87 24.83
C LYS A 539 0.14 23.63 25.51
N LYS A 540 1.19 23.84 26.32
CA LYS A 540 1.89 22.76 27.03
C LYS A 540 1.95 23.09 28.54
N ILE A 541 1.57 22.12 29.37
CA ILE A 541 1.78 22.16 30.82
C ILE A 541 2.75 21.04 31.16
N LYS A 542 3.95 21.40 31.61
CA LYS A 542 4.99 20.41 31.95
C LYS A 542 4.88 20.03 33.42
N VAL A 543 4.82 18.72 33.68
CA VAL A 543 4.85 18.12 35.01
C VAL A 543 6.22 17.51 35.22
N ILE A 544 6.95 17.98 36.27
CA ILE A 544 8.26 17.49 36.60
C ILE A 544 8.09 16.49 37.74
N CYS A 545 8.88 15.39 37.74
CA CYS A 545 8.84 14.37 38.77
C CYS A 545 9.24 14.99 40.14
N PRO A 546 8.37 14.89 41.17
CA PRO A 546 8.68 15.42 42.48
C PRO A 546 9.83 14.63 43.14
N ASP A 547 10.41 15.19 44.22
CA ASP A 547 11.40 14.47 45.04
C ASP A 547 10.84 13.14 45.59
N SER A 548 11.73 12.22 45.96
CA SER A 548 11.35 10.86 46.34
C SER A 548 10.40 10.81 47.54
N ALA A 549 10.56 11.70 48.53
CA ALA A 549 9.69 11.74 49.70
C ALA A 549 8.27 12.23 49.38
N SER A 550 8.16 13.28 48.57
CA SER A 550 6.88 13.80 48.07
C SER A 550 6.19 12.81 47.16
N ASN A 551 6.94 12.14 46.29
CA ASN A 551 6.44 11.14 45.35
C ASN A 551 5.79 9.95 46.10
N GLN A 552 6.50 9.39 47.11
CA GLN A 552 5.97 8.27 47.91
C GLN A 552 4.71 8.60 48.69
N LYS A 553 4.47 9.88 49.02
CA LYS A 553 3.23 10.36 49.66
C LYS A 553 2.06 10.49 48.71
N GLY A 554 2.22 10.21 47.40
CA GLY A 554 1.18 10.28 46.37
C GLY A 554 0.94 11.67 45.78
N HIS A 555 1.85 12.62 45.97
CA HIS A 555 1.75 13.96 45.39
C HIS A 555 1.77 13.96 43.85
N SER A 556 2.43 12.97 43.25
CA SER A 556 2.47 12.84 41.80
C SER A 556 1.07 12.74 41.16
N ARG A 557 0.17 11.96 41.73
CA ARG A 557 -1.21 11.84 41.26
C ARG A 557 -1.91 13.19 41.28
N GLN A 558 -1.79 13.96 42.34
CA GLN A 558 -2.41 15.28 42.49
C GLN A 558 -1.85 16.29 41.49
N LEU A 559 -0.53 16.29 41.29
CA LEU A 559 0.15 17.17 40.33
C LEU A 559 -0.32 16.92 38.91
N ILE A 560 -0.34 15.65 38.50
CA ILE A 560 -0.75 15.27 37.15
C ILE A 560 -2.25 15.60 36.96
N GLN A 561 -3.12 15.27 37.94
CA GLN A 561 -4.54 15.55 37.84
C GLN A 561 -4.82 17.07 37.75
N ARG A 562 -4.16 17.89 38.55
CA ARG A 562 -4.28 19.35 38.47
C ARG A 562 -3.84 19.90 37.13
N ALA A 563 -2.77 19.33 36.55
CA ALA A 563 -2.32 19.72 35.21
C ALA A 563 -3.37 19.37 34.14
N ILE A 564 -3.97 18.18 34.21
CA ILE A 564 -5.05 17.75 33.32
C ILE A 564 -6.26 18.69 33.45
N ASP A 565 -6.71 18.95 34.67
CA ASP A 565 -7.86 19.81 34.94
C ASP A 565 -7.61 21.26 34.47
N SER A 566 -6.43 21.82 34.77
CA SER A 566 -6.05 23.16 34.32
C SER A 566 -5.91 23.28 32.81
N CYS A 567 -5.38 22.23 32.16
CA CYS A 567 -5.24 22.18 30.71
C CYS A 567 -6.62 22.21 30.02
N SER A 568 -7.54 21.36 30.49
CA SER A 568 -8.91 21.30 29.93
C SER A 568 -9.67 22.60 30.15
N LEU A 569 -9.64 23.17 31.39
CA LEU A 569 -10.29 24.44 31.70
C LEU A 569 -9.76 25.62 30.88
N ALA A 570 -8.51 25.54 30.43
CA ALA A 570 -7.88 26.57 29.59
C ALA A 570 -8.08 26.35 28.09
N GLY A 571 -9.02 25.50 27.68
CA GLY A 571 -9.35 25.23 26.29
C GLY A 571 -8.53 24.11 25.64
N GLY A 572 -7.85 23.28 26.44
CA GLY A 572 -7.12 22.12 25.96
C GLY A 572 -5.62 22.33 25.71
N GLY A 573 -4.94 21.26 25.26
CA GLY A 573 -3.52 21.23 24.95
C GLY A 573 -2.82 19.94 25.40
N HIS A 574 -1.54 20.07 25.73
CA HIS A 574 -0.69 18.93 26.09
C HIS A 574 -0.24 19.01 27.55
N VAL A 575 -0.48 17.96 28.31
CA VAL A 575 0.12 17.76 29.65
C VAL A 575 1.31 16.85 29.46
N ILE A 576 2.52 17.42 29.57
CA ILE A 576 3.80 16.73 29.33
C ILE A 576 4.33 16.17 30.62
N ILE A 577 4.40 14.86 30.74
CA ILE A 577 5.01 14.16 31.86
C ILE A 577 6.48 13.94 31.54
N SER A 578 7.37 14.62 32.30
CA SER A 578 8.81 14.51 32.10
C SER A 578 9.34 13.15 32.53
N LYS A 579 10.57 12.81 32.12
CA LYS A 579 11.25 11.60 32.58
C LYS A 579 11.25 11.49 34.09
N GLY A 580 11.10 10.29 34.65
CA GLY A 580 11.09 9.99 36.06
C GLY A 580 10.02 9.00 36.47
N ILE A 581 10.07 8.47 37.69
CA ILE A 581 9.08 7.52 38.21
C ILE A 581 8.08 8.28 39.06
N TYR A 582 6.81 8.27 38.60
CA TYR A 582 5.67 8.92 39.27
C TYR A 582 4.83 7.87 39.99
N TYR A 583 4.86 7.84 41.31
CA TYR A 583 4.06 6.94 42.13
C TYR A 583 2.64 7.47 42.30
N LEU A 584 1.65 6.71 41.83
CA LEU A 584 0.24 7.13 41.75
C LEU A 584 -0.63 6.33 42.74
N LYS A 585 -1.12 7.00 43.75
CA LYS A 585 -2.16 6.48 44.66
C LYS A 585 -3.54 6.92 44.15
N GLY A 586 -4.22 6.01 43.43
CA GLY A 586 -5.51 6.26 42.81
C GLY A 586 -5.42 6.57 41.33
N ASN A 587 -6.57 6.80 40.72
CA ASN A 587 -6.76 6.97 39.31
C ASN A 587 -6.35 8.35 38.79
N LEU A 588 -6.12 8.43 37.47
CA LEU A 588 -6.11 9.68 36.70
C LEU A 588 -7.39 9.78 35.88
N VAL A 589 -8.02 10.94 35.90
CA VAL A 589 -9.24 11.21 35.11
C VAL A 589 -8.90 12.17 33.97
N LEU A 590 -8.96 11.68 32.73
CA LEU A 590 -8.77 12.49 31.54
C LEU A 590 -10.00 13.36 31.27
N LYS A 591 -9.76 14.55 30.76
CA LYS A 591 -10.77 15.56 30.40
C LYS A 591 -10.72 15.86 28.90
N SER A 592 -11.80 16.44 28.39
CA SER A 592 -11.89 16.85 26.99
C SER A 592 -10.76 17.79 26.59
N ASP A 593 -10.32 17.65 25.34
CA ASP A 593 -9.30 18.45 24.69
C ASP A 593 -7.90 18.35 25.31
N VAL A 594 -7.59 17.27 26.04
CA VAL A 594 -6.29 17.04 26.68
C VAL A 594 -5.57 15.85 26.07
N ASN A 595 -4.31 16.08 25.70
CA ASN A 595 -3.32 15.03 25.43
C ASN A 595 -2.40 14.85 26.64
N LEU A 596 -2.47 13.70 27.31
CA LEU A 596 -1.50 13.26 28.31
C LEU A 596 -0.30 12.66 27.59
N HIS A 597 0.77 13.42 27.48
CA HIS A 597 1.99 13.01 26.76
C HIS A 597 3.10 12.59 27.71
N LEU A 598 3.55 11.35 27.60
CA LEU A 598 4.62 10.76 28.41
C LEU A 598 5.95 10.85 27.64
N GLU A 599 6.87 11.71 28.08
CA GLU A 599 8.22 11.77 27.50
C GLU A 599 8.92 10.39 27.63
N LYS A 600 9.93 10.14 26.83
CA LYS A 600 10.79 8.96 26.98
C LYS A 600 11.31 8.87 28.42
N ASP A 601 11.28 7.67 29.01
CA ASP A 601 11.65 7.39 30.40
C ASP A 601 10.71 8.01 31.45
N ALA A 602 9.56 8.54 31.10
CA ALA A 602 8.48 8.82 32.04
C ALA A 602 7.79 7.50 32.41
N TYR A 603 7.66 7.24 33.71
CA TYR A 603 7.13 5.99 34.25
C TYR A 603 6.02 6.26 35.24
N LEU A 604 4.76 5.95 34.87
CA LEU A 604 3.62 6.05 35.77
C LEU A 604 3.43 4.73 36.51
N LEU A 605 3.76 4.69 37.78
CA LEU A 605 3.70 3.51 38.65
C LEU A 605 2.50 3.60 39.56
N PHE A 606 1.45 2.86 39.29
CA PHE A 606 0.25 2.80 40.12
C PHE A 606 0.47 1.94 41.38
N SER A 607 -0.32 2.20 42.42
CA SER A 607 -0.16 1.55 43.71
C SER A 607 -0.48 0.05 43.71
N GLY A 608 -1.37 -0.40 42.86
CA GLY A 608 -1.90 -1.77 42.78
C GLY A 608 -2.71 -2.18 44.01
N LYS A 609 -3.18 -1.21 44.84
CA LYS A 609 -4.06 -1.41 46.01
C LYS A 609 -5.47 -1.00 45.68
N ALA A 610 -6.46 -1.88 45.88
CA ALA A 610 -7.83 -1.66 45.48
C ALA A 610 -8.48 -0.44 46.13
N ASP A 611 -8.26 -0.22 47.44
CA ASP A 611 -8.82 0.93 48.15
C ASP A 611 -8.38 2.29 47.59
N ASP A 612 -7.21 2.35 46.93
CA ASP A 612 -6.74 3.58 46.29
C ASP A 612 -7.57 3.96 45.04
N PHE A 613 -8.38 3.04 44.48
CA PHE A 613 -9.24 3.25 43.32
C PHE A 613 -10.72 3.45 43.68
N LEU A 614 -10.98 3.92 44.87
CA LEU A 614 -12.29 4.37 45.34
C LEU A 614 -12.32 5.93 45.40
N PRO A 615 -13.53 6.57 45.35
CA PRO A 615 -14.85 5.96 45.29
C PRO A 615 -15.15 5.30 43.97
N GLU A 616 -16.20 4.51 43.96
CA GLU A 616 -16.70 3.80 42.77
C GLU A 616 -17.05 4.77 41.63
N VAL A 617 -16.74 4.32 40.40
CA VAL A 617 -17.12 5.03 39.18
C VAL A 617 -18.10 4.20 38.37
N TRP A 618 -18.92 4.86 37.55
CA TRP A 618 -19.70 4.18 36.54
C TRP A 618 -18.78 3.53 35.52
N THR A 619 -18.88 2.24 35.40
CA THR A 619 -18.02 1.40 34.57
C THR A 619 -18.83 0.26 33.95
N ARG A 620 -18.15 -0.58 33.22
CA ARG A 620 -18.72 -1.79 32.66
C ARG A 620 -17.76 -2.96 32.88
N TRP A 621 -18.30 -4.11 33.27
CA TRP A 621 -17.55 -5.32 33.56
C TRP A 621 -18.23 -6.50 32.86
N GLU A 622 -17.50 -7.18 31.94
CA GLU A 622 -18.00 -8.30 31.12
C GLU A 622 -19.43 -8.06 30.57
N GLY A 623 -19.66 -6.93 29.89
CA GLY A 623 -20.94 -6.64 29.26
C GLY A 623 -22.05 -6.10 30.19
N THR A 624 -21.78 -5.91 31.49
CA THR A 624 -22.79 -5.44 32.46
C THR A 624 -22.30 -4.13 33.11
N GLU A 625 -23.17 -3.09 33.07
CA GLU A 625 -22.89 -1.81 33.71
C GLU A 625 -23.05 -1.89 35.23
N LEU A 626 -22.19 -1.14 35.95
CA LEU A 626 -22.16 -1.09 37.41
C LEU A 626 -21.43 0.18 37.90
N TYR A 627 -21.45 0.42 39.22
CA TYR A 627 -20.49 1.27 39.89
C TYR A 627 -19.45 0.38 40.60
N GLY A 628 -18.18 0.48 40.17
CA GLY A 628 -17.09 -0.39 40.65
C GLY A 628 -15.78 0.38 40.86
N HIS A 629 -14.72 -0.32 41.24
CA HIS A 629 -13.39 0.26 41.35
C HIS A 629 -12.98 0.98 40.07
N SER A 630 -12.45 2.19 40.22
CA SER A 630 -12.02 3.00 39.08
C SER A 630 -10.88 2.33 38.32
N PRO A 631 -10.88 2.37 36.98
CA PRO A 631 -9.68 2.09 36.17
C PRO A 631 -8.53 3.01 36.57
N MET A 632 -7.28 2.60 36.27
CA MET A 632 -6.09 3.39 36.56
C MET A 632 -6.11 4.73 35.82
N ILE A 633 -6.47 4.69 34.52
CA ILE A 633 -6.76 5.89 33.75
C ILE A 633 -8.20 5.80 33.25
N TYR A 634 -8.99 6.80 33.56
CA TYR A 634 -10.41 6.82 33.29
C TYR A 634 -10.84 8.09 32.56
N ALA A 635 -11.76 7.98 31.63
CA ALA A 635 -12.47 9.13 31.06
C ALA A 635 -13.97 8.81 30.89
N LYS A 636 -14.81 9.81 31.14
CA LYS A 636 -16.27 9.69 30.99
C LYS A 636 -16.82 10.88 30.23
N HIS A 637 -17.58 10.58 29.14
CA HIS A 637 -18.20 11.58 28.27
C HIS A 637 -17.25 12.70 27.81
N ALA A 638 -15.96 12.36 27.66
CA ALA A 638 -14.94 13.27 27.16
C ALA A 638 -14.79 13.15 25.65
N THR A 639 -14.43 14.24 25.01
CA THR A 639 -14.17 14.27 23.58
C THR A 639 -12.76 14.81 23.30
N ASN A 640 -12.13 14.36 22.23
CA ASN A 640 -10.80 14.81 21.79
C ASN A 640 -9.75 14.61 22.89
N ILE A 641 -9.50 13.37 23.25
CA ILE A 641 -8.56 12.98 24.31
C ILE A 641 -7.46 12.07 23.77
N ALA A 642 -6.26 12.20 24.34
CA ALA A 642 -5.17 11.34 23.95
C ALA A 642 -4.26 10.95 25.14
N ILE A 643 -3.61 9.78 24.97
CA ILE A 643 -2.45 9.32 25.74
C ILE A 643 -1.35 9.02 24.76
N THR A 644 -0.28 9.79 24.74
CA THR A 644 0.78 9.67 23.70
C THR A 644 2.18 9.66 24.31
N GLY A 645 3.18 9.37 23.48
CA GLY A 645 4.59 9.48 23.83
C GLY A 645 5.33 8.15 23.85
N GLN A 646 6.45 8.09 24.58
CA GLN A 646 7.31 6.91 24.66
C GLN A 646 7.52 6.41 26.11
N GLY A 647 6.70 6.88 27.03
CA GLY A 647 6.78 6.49 28.44
C GLY A 647 6.05 5.18 28.74
N THR A 648 6.10 4.76 30.01
CA THR A 648 5.51 3.51 30.49
C THR A 648 4.42 3.77 31.53
N ILE A 649 3.32 3.03 31.42
CA ILE A 649 2.25 2.92 32.41
C ILE A 649 2.35 1.52 33.02
N ASP A 650 2.54 1.42 34.34
CA ASP A 650 2.58 0.17 35.08
C ASP A 650 1.45 0.15 36.11
N ALA A 651 0.43 -0.65 35.83
CA ALA A 651 -0.77 -0.74 36.64
C ALA A 651 -0.57 -1.55 37.95
N GLN A 652 0.52 -2.29 38.07
CA GLN A 652 0.84 -3.12 39.29
C GLN A 652 -0.28 -4.14 39.62
N GLY A 653 -1.00 -4.62 38.63
CA GLY A 653 -2.13 -5.55 38.80
C GLY A 653 -1.77 -6.86 39.53
N GLY A 654 -0.51 -7.23 39.51
CA GLY A 654 0.03 -8.40 40.24
C GLY A 654 0.05 -8.30 41.77
N ARG A 655 -0.17 -7.11 42.32
CA ARG A 655 -0.12 -6.94 43.79
C ARG A 655 -1.36 -7.49 44.49
N GLU A 656 -2.48 -6.80 44.38
CA GLU A 656 -3.74 -7.20 45.03
C GLU A 656 -4.71 -7.86 44.06
N PHE A 657 -4.88 -7.25 42.87
CA PHE A 657 -5.89 -7.66 41.90
C PHE A 657 -5.68 -9.05 41.29
N ALA A 658 -4.44 -9.53 41.18
CA ALA A 658 -4.17 -10.84 40.59
C ALA A 658 -4.83 -11.99 41.38
N SER A 659 -4.87 -11.87 42.71
CA SER A 659 -5.53 -12.86 43.58
C SER A 659 -7.05 -12.88 43.40
N TRP A 660 -7.67 -11.77 42.96
CA TRP A 660 -9.09 -11.66 42.77
C TRP A 660 -9.62 -12.55 41.63
N SER A 661 -8.79 -12.81 40.64
CA SER A 661 -9.18 -13.66 39.50
C SER A 661 -9.68 -15.05 39.91
N GLN A 662 -9.22 -15.56 41.02
CA GLN A 662 -9.62 -16.90 41.53
C GLN A 662 -10.88 -16.86 42.41
N ILE A 663 -11.24 -15.71 42.97
CA ILE A 663 -12.30 -15.60 44.01
C ILE A 663 -13.46 -14.68 43.57
N GLU A 664 -13.34 -13.94 42.47
CA GLU A 664 -14.34 -12.99 41.99
C GLU A 664 -15.66 -13.62 41.49
N VAL A 665 -15.74 -14.95 41.41
CA VAL A 665 -16.89 -15.70 40.88
C VAL A 665 -18.20 -15.30 41.56
N SER A 666 -18.19 -15.07 42.86
CA SER A 666 -19.38 -14.68 43.64
C SER A 666 -19.91 -13.32 43.18
N ASP A 667 -19.06 -12.31 43.11
CA ASP A 667 -19.45 -10.97 42.72
C ASP A 667 -19.81 -10.90 41.24
N ARG A 668 -19.05 -11.62 40.38
CA ARG A 668 -19.40 -11.78 38.96
C ARG A 668 -20.80 -12.33 38.76
N ASN A 669 -21.14 -13.43 39.46
CA ASN A 669 -22.46 -14.05 39.35
C ASN A 669 -23.56 -13.14 39.92
N ARG A 670 -23.28 -12.40 41.00
CA ARG A 670 -24.17 -11.38 41.55
C ARG A 670 -24.44 -10.27 40.54
N LEU A 671 -23.41 -9.72 39.90
CA LEU A 671 -23.54 -8.68 38.89
C LEU A 671 -24.34 -9.16 37.68
N ARG A 672 -24.05 -10.36 37.16
CA ARG A 672 -24.77 -10.97 36.03
C ARG A 672 -26.27 -11.12 36.35
N LYS A 673 -26.61 -11.66 37.52
CA LYS A 673 -28.02 -11.77 37.98
C LYS A 673 -28.71 -10.43 38.11
N MET A 674 -28.00 -9.39 38.60
CA MET A 674 -28.56 -8.02 38.66
C MET A 674 -28.80 -7.47 37.26
N GLY A 675 -27.92 -7.74 36.29
CA GLY A 675 -28.12 -7.39 34.87
C GLY A 675 -29.31 -8.09 34.26
N GLU A 676 -29.43 -9.41 34.43
CA GLU A 676 -30.55 -10.21 33.94
C GLU A 676 -31.91 -9.74 34.51
N LYS A 677 -31.94 -9.36 35.80
CA LYS A 677 -33.12 -8.85 36.47
C LYS A 677 -33.41 -7.37 36.22
N LEU A 678 -32.62 -6.72 35.36
CA LEU A 678 -32.72 -5.33 35.01
C LEU A 678 -32.71 -4.38 36.24
N ILE A 679 -32.00 -4.74 37.30
CA ILE A 679 -31.83 -3.86 38.48
C ILE A 679 -31.17 -2.55 37.98
N PRO A 680 -31.63 -1.37 38.41
CA PRO A 680 -31.02 -0.12 37.98
C PRO A 680 -29.50 -0.06 38.21
N VAL A 681 -28.76 0.51 37.28
CA VAL A 681 -27.30 0.57 37.33
C VAL A 681 -26.81 1.27 38.61
N THR A 682 -27.57 2.29 39.09
CA THR A 682 -27.30 3.01 40.32
C THR A 682 -27.34 2.15 41.58
N GLU A 683 -27.98 1.00 41.52
CA GLU A 683 -28.06 0.02 42.62
C GLU A 683 -27.02 -1.10 42.49
N ARG A 684 -26.30 -1.20 41.37
CA ARG A 684 -25.26 -2.19 41.12
C ARG A 684 -23.90 -1.68 41.64
N ILE A 685 -23.79 -1.60 42.98
CA ILE A 685 -22.58 -1.09 43.64
C ILE A 685 -21.63 -2.23 43.97
N PHE A 686 -20.40 -2.14 43.41
CA PHE A 686 -19.31 -3.11 43.54
C PHE A 686 -17.99 -2.42 43.86
N GLY A 687 -17.99 -1.65 44.96
CA GLY A 687 -16.83 -0.92 45.45
C GLY A 687 -16.19 -1.61 46.63
N LYS A 688 -16.04 -0.90 47.75
CA LYS A 688 -15.35 -1.41 48.96
C LYS A 688 -15.93 -2.76 49.42
N GLY A 689 -15.03 -3.72 49.60
CA GLY A 689 -15.38 -5.08 50.03
C GLY A 689 -15.89 -6.00 48.92
N THR A 690 -15.89 -5.58 47.66
CA THR A 690 -16.12 -6.43 46.51
C THR A 690 -14.83 -6.64 45.70
N ILE A 691 -14.80 -7.66 44.87
CA ILE A 691 -13.56 -8.20 44.28
C ILE A 691 -13.60 -8.26 42.75
N LEU A 692 -14.34 -7.35 42.08
CA LEU A 692 -14.29 -7.23 40.62
C LEU A 692 -13.11 -6.34 40.20
N ARG A 693 -12.24 -6.88 39.37
CA ARG A 693 -11.01 -6.21 38.91
C ARG A 693 -11.33 -5.07 37.93
N PRO A 694 -10.76 -3.85 38.09
CA PRO A 694 -10.92 -2.76 37.13
C PRO A 694 -10.04 -2.97 35.90
N SER A 695 -10.45 -2.40 34.75
CA SER A 695 -9.60 -2.27 33.55
C SER A 695 -8.42 -1.32 33.82
N CYS A 696 -7.33 -1.41 33.05
CA CYS A 696 -6.20 -0.47 33.21
C CYS A 696 -6.57 0.93 32.68
N ILE A 697 -6.95 1.02 31.42
CA ILE A 697 -7.39 2.27 30.77
C ILE A 697 -8.81 2.05 30.28
N GLN A 698 -9.75 2.86 30.74
CA GLN A 698 -11.12 2.75 30.28
C GLN A 698 -11.69 4.12 29.89
N PHE A 699 -12.34 4.12 28.71
CA PHE A 699 -13.07 5.26 28.20
C PHE A 699 -14.56 4.93 28.16
N MET A 700 -15.41 5.72 28.81
CA MET A 700 -16.86 5.50 28.90
C MET A 700 -17.62 6.60 28.16
N GLY A 701 -18.27 6.27 27.04
CA GLY A 701 -19.06 7.22 26.26
C GLY A 701 -18.23 8.39 25.69
N CYS A 702 -16.98 8.14 25.32
CA CYS A 702 -16.06 9.14 24.82
C CYS A 702 -15.95 9.13 23.28
N SER A 703 -15.47 10.23 22.70
CA SER A 703 -15.28 10.32 21.25
C SER A 703 -13.95 10.98 20.89
N ARG A 704 -13.42 10.65 19.72
CA ARG A 704 -12.10 11.09 19.23
C ARG A 704 -10.99 10.79 20.24
N ILE A 705 -10.59 9.53 20.28
CA ILE A 705 -9.63 8.99 21.25
C ILE A 705 -8.36 8.55 20.50
N LEU A 706 -7.18 8.91 21.05
CA LEU A 706 -5.90 8.44 20.55
C LEU A 706 -5.07 7.84 21.69
N VAL A 707 -4.59 6.60 21.54
CA VAL A 707 -3.57 5.99 22.40
C VAL A 707 -2.39 5.61 21.51
N GLU A 708 -1.23 6.25 21.73
CA GLU A 708 -0.11 6.14 20.79
C GLU A 708 1.26 6.09 21.45
N GLY A 709 2.11 5.15 21.01
CA GLY A 709 3.54 5.11 21.26
C GLY A 709 3.99 4.63 22.66
N ILE A 710 3.08 4.51 23.62
CA ILE A 710 3.35 4.16 25.02
C ILE A 710 3.52 2.66 25.22
N THR A 711 4.16 2.30 26.36
CA THR A 711 4.21 0.93 26.87
C THR A 711 3.29 0.77 28.08
N ILE A 712 2.46 -0.29 28.12
CA ILE A 712 1.55 -0.59 29.23
C ILE A 712 1.93 -1.94 29.81
N LYS A 713 2.04 -2.01 31.15
CA LYS A 713 2.47 -3.20 31.88
C LYS A 713 1.53 -3.55 33.02
N ASN A 714 1.46 -4.84 33.32
CA ASN A 714 0.86 -5.39 34.56
C ASN A 714 -0.59 -4.91 34.77
N SER A 715 -1.43 -4.98 33.74
CA SER A 715 -2.87 -4.66 33.86
C SER A 715 -3.55 -5.59 34.88
N PRO A 716 -4.48 -5.10 35.71
CA PRO A 716 -5.24 -5.96 36.63
C PRO A 716 -6.31 -6.81 35.90
N PHE A 717 -6.82 -6.34 34.77
CA PHE A 717 -7.89 -6.92 33.94
C PHE A 717 -7.68 -6.47 32.49
N TRP A 718 -8.69 -6.26 31.68
CA TRP A 718 -8.60 -5.76 30.31
C TRP A 718 -7.76 -4.47 30.24
N THR A 719 -6.84 -4.39 29.28
CA THR A 719 -5.83 -3.32 29.33
C THR A 719 -6.36 -2.01 28.75
N ILE A 720 -6.86 -1.98 27.51
CA ILE A 720 -7.51 -0.79 26.92
C ILE A 720 -8.96 -1.14 26.61
N HIS A 721 -9.88 -0.49 27.29
CA HIS A 721 -11.29 -0.82 27.24
C HIS A 721 -12.16 0.41 26.88
N PRO A 722 -12.32 0.74 25.60
CA PRO A 722 -13.26 1.75 25.15
C PRO A 722 -14.67 1.17 25.14
N VAL A 723 -15.62 1.83 25.83
CA VAL A 723 -17.01 1.41 25.99
C VAL A 723 -17.93 2.52 25.52
N TYR A 724 -18.89 2.22 24.64
CA TYR A 724 -19.79 3.20 24.04
C TYR A 724 -19.07 4.39 23.41
N CYS A 725 -17.88 4.15 22.85
CA CYS A 725 -17.03 5.17 22.26
C CYS A 725 -17.20 5.25 20.75
N ASP A 726 -16.70 6.35 20.18
CA ASP A 726 -16.63 6.54 18.72
C ASP A 726 -15.34 7.24 18.33
N ASN A 727 -14.80 6.88 17.14
CA ASN A 727 -13.55 7.41 16.63
C ASN A 727 -12.34 7.14 17.55
N VAL A 728 -11.94 5.88 17.65
CA VAL A 728 -10.86 5.41 18.52
C VAL A 728 -9.67 4.97 17.68
N ILE A 729 -8.48 5.51 17.99
CA ILE A 729 -7.21 5.10 17.38
C ILE A 729 -6.29 4.59 18.48
N VAL A 730 -5.83 3.34 18.34
CA VAL A 730 -4.79 2.72 19.18
C VAL A 730 -3.66 2.30 18.25
N ARG A 731 -2.48 2.95 18.37
CA ARG A 731 -1.39 2.65 17.44
C ARG A 731 0.00 2.72 18.07
N SER A 732 0.89 1.91 17.51
CA SER A 732 2.32 1.89 17.88
C SER A 732 2.57 1.70 19.38
N ILE A 733 1.66 1.05 20.11
CA ILE A 733 1.80 0.78 21.54
C ILE A 733 2.40 -0.62 21.77
N THR A 734 2.97 -0.81 22.97
CA THR A 734 3.38 -2.13 23.45
C THR A 734 2.62 -2.45 24.73
N ILE A 735 1.94 -3.59 24.79
CA ILE A 735 1.34 -4.14 26.02
C ILE A 735 2.15 -5.37 26.44
N ASP A 736 2.57 -5.41 27.70
CA ASP A 736 3.35 -6.48 28.32
C ASP A 736 2.71 -6.83 29.67
N SER A 737 1.70 -7.73 29.66
CA SER A 737 0.84 -8.03 30.80
C SER A 737 0.33 -9.47 30.73
N HIS A 738 0.65 -10.31 31.75
CA HIS A 738 0.52 -11.77 31.68
C HIS A 738 -0.38 -12.38 32.77
N TYR A 739 -1.29 -11.60 33.35
CA TYR A 739 -2.28 -12.13 34.32
C TYR A 739 -3.54 -12.63 33.59
N PRO A 740 -4.40 -13.45 34.25
CA PRO A 740 -5.68 -13.87 33.66
C PRO A 740 -6.57 -12.69 33.24
N ASN A 741 -7.21 -12.80 32.09
CA ASN A 741 -8.05 -11.77 31.45
C ASN A 741 -7.31 -10.44 31.20
N ASN A 742 -6.01 -10.51 30.90
CA ASN A 742 -5.22 -9.36 30.48
C ASN A 742 -5.31 -9.20 28.96
N ASP A 743 -6.51 -9.03 28.44
CA ASP A 743 -6.72 -8.72 27.05
C ASP A 743 -6.04 -7.39 26.69
N GLY A 744 -5.57 -7.24 25.44
CA GLY A 744 -4.82 -6.06 25.01
C GLY A 744 -5.73 -4.85 24.76
N CYS A 745 -6.70 -4.99 23.86
CA CYS A 745 -7.65 -3.95 23.56
C CYS A 745 -9.05 -4.54 23.31
N ASP A 746 -10.03 -4.07 24.06
CA ASP A 746 -11.39 -4.58 24.09
C ASP A 746 -12.41 -3.51 23.72
N PRO A 747 -12.59 -3.19 22.43
CA PRO A 747 -13.66 -2.30 22.01
C PRO A 747 -15.03 -2.92 22.32
N GLU A 748 -15.79 -2.31 23.24
CA GLU A 748 -17.11 -2.77 23.63
C GLU A 748 -18.18 -1.78 23.22
N SER A 749 -19.13 -2.17 22.34
CA SER A 749 -20.17 -1.28 21.81
C SER A 749 -19.59 0.05 21.27
N THR A 750 -18.46 -0.02 20.59
CA THR A 750 -17.65 1.10 20.13
C THR A 750 -17.57 1.08 18.61
N SER A 751 -17.65 2.25 17.96
CA SER A 751 -17.63 2.41 16.51
C SER A 751 -16.37 3.12 16.02
N ASN A 752 -16.04 2.95 14.73
CA ASN A 752 -14.92 3.61 14.07
C ASN A 752 -13.59 3.42 14.83
N VAL A 753 -13.15 2.17 14.95
CA VAL A 753 -11.94 1.79 15.71
C VAL A 753 -10.83 1.38 14.76
N LEU A 754 -9.65 1.99 14.91
CA LEU A 754 -8.39 1.60 14.25
C LEU A 754 -7.39 1.13 15.30
N ILE A 755 -6.92 -0.11 15.18
CA ILE A 755 -5.83 -0.66 15.98
C ILE A 755 -4.73 -1.07 15.00
N GLU A 756 -3.58 -0.40 15.05
CA GLU A 756 -2.50 -0.63 14.10
C GLU A 756 -1.10 -0.58 14.73
N LYS A 757 -0.16 -1.34 14.17
CA LYS A 757 1.27 -1.31 14.55
C LYS A 757 1.50 -1.53 16.05
N CYS A 758 0.64 -2.28 16.72
CA CYS A 758 0.73 -2.58 18.16
C CYS A 758 1.45 -3.91 18.40
N ILE A 759 2.10 -4.01 19.55
CA ILE A 759 2.70 -5.25 20.04
C ILE A 759 1.94 -5.68 21.29
N PHE A 760 1.24 -6.81 21.22
CA PHE A 760 0.51 -7.40 22.34
C PHE A 760 1.26 -8.63 22.86
N ARG A 761 1.66 -8.58 24.13
CA ARG A 761 2.15 -9.72 24.92
C ARG A 761 1.25 -9.82 26.14
N THR A 762 0.19 -10.60 25.99
CA THR A 762 -0.95 -10.63 26.92
C THR A 762 -1.14 -12.01 27.50
N GLY A 763 -1.77 -12.08 28.65
CA GLY A 763 -2.16 -13.34 29.29
C GLY A 763 -3.51 -13.90 28.79
N ASP A 764 -4.19 -13.15 27.92
CA ASP A 764 -5.44 -13.52 27.25
C ASP A 764 -5.44 -12.90 25.83
N ASP A 765 -6.59 -12.60 25.23
CA ASP A 765 -6.73 -12.11 23.88
C ASP A 765 -5.91 -10.84 23.59
N ALA A 766 -5.32 -10.74 22.41
CA ALA A 766 -4.66 -9.50 21.96
C ALA A 766 -5.70 -8.41 21.68
N ILE A 767 -6.80 -8.75 21.01
CA ILE A 767 -7.92 -7.88 20.71
C ILE A 767 -9.20 -8.70 20.84
N ALA A 768 -10.17 -8.20 21.62
CA ALA A 768 -11.47 -8.84 21.75
C ALA A 768 -12.62 -7.84 21.54
N ILE A 769 -13.34 -7.98 20.43
CA ILE A 769 -14.50 -7.14 20.14
C ILE A 769 -15.68 -7.61 20.98
N LYS A 770 -16.15 -6.77 21.87
CA LYS A 770 -17.22 -7.09 22.81
C LYS A 770 -18.53 -6.41 22.37
N ALA A 771 -19.63 -7.18 22.42
CA ALA A 771 -20.98 -6.69 22.18
C ALA A 771 -21.77 -6.65 23.50
N PRO A 772 -22.84 -5.81 23.61
CA PRO A 772 -23.69 -5.84 24.78
C PRO A 772 -24.32 -7.24 24.94
N ALA A 773 -24.41 -7.73 26.16
CA ALA A 773 -25.22 -8.90 26.46
C ALA A 773 -26.63 -8.64 25.88
N ARG A 774 -27.11 -9.56 25.01
CA ARG A 774 -28.43 -9.39 24.38
C ARG A 774 -29.47 -9.14 25.50
N ARG A 775 -30.15 -8.00 25.41
CA ARG A 775 -31.45 -7.89 26.07
C ARG A 775 -32.33 -8.95 25.42
N ARG A 776 -32.62 -10.04 26.14
CA ARG A 776 -33.72 -10.93 25.81
C ARG A 776 -35.01 -10.32 26.33
#